data_4a0e8604ca1bcb0cfaa1471ba1dab4dc
#
_entry.id   4a0e8604ca1bcb0cfaa1471ba1dab4dc
#
_cell.length_a   1.000
_cell.length_b   1.000
_cell.length_c   1.000
_cell.angle_alpha   90.00
_cell.angle_beta   90.00
_cell.angle_gamma   90.00
#
_symmetry.space_group_name_H-M   'P 1'
#
loop_
_entity.id
_entity.type
_entity.pdbx_description
1 polymer ?
#
loop_
_entity_poly.entity_id
_entity_poly.type
_entity_poly.pdbx_seq_one_letter_code
_entity_poly.pdbx_strand_id
1 'polypeptide(L)'
;MPATSTLSSAEFLKTLPGDDVRQILWRFQDRFDLQMLVQSVRGVARGPVARLVAQGGRLTHDWTPEKNSLLLEFDNAGITAAFMEPHEGGYIEGPKNLALSLIAFELAWVDGGAATASLATHLGLAPIHEKGTPEQQAYYMSIAAPQPGRPPKRAAFALTEPIPYVGVETGILCGKVRIAEWPEGGEPILEVSKRGRFITNMGFANFVTAAVESDDPRLKGTMMVILHEDDPGIFDRGTPTRKLVHQLSSTADPVFQLKVPANRIIGGYKVVDGTVIPTYDHGNVIEAVFRRTRVGVGLMTSAKLLSAIEPLIRYHRDRFRGSGAVAPGSPRYELGLQQKEDVTHRLLDVWATGEAGSSLGFATARIFDAIDPVEKAKDKVFAEQGIGGGTTALKALRKRIPDALEFIELNGKGELARQSARYAELAADPVVQFMIVDAEASVLCPATKLWNTGNGSRVMREAVSLMGGYGITEDCPGFLGYKWMDTQLEATYEGPEAVQRRQLSVTMTSEVFLAQFRQWTQEMRKVAAQAPGTGACTLASAMNLWAWTLDYLQHGKDASGQRLYQGTRQGVTFPMADALCWLVSSRCQILDVENLRKNADQLQDGAEGTIQFLTDLCHIQTARAAGEVARICTELVYGYMLHPSWTRPEDCNNCFREEELQQIESIIPGSSGFVVDVRNDDGTHSRKAGPCVHASGLNDFTRLRNKLDGCLAGAMLAKDRAGESLQKVMIPAALDYPL
;
A
#
# COMPACT_ATOMS: atom_id res chain seq x y z
N MET A 1 -22.84 -27.97 -25.43
CA MET A 1 -22.04 -27.70 -24.24
C MET A 1 -20.75 -28.47 -24.37
N PRO A 2 -19.56 -27.85 -24.35
CA PRO A 2 -18.34 -28.64 -24.30
C PRO A 2 -18.27 -29.32 -22.93
N ALA A 3 -17.82 -30.57 -22.93
CA ALA A 3 -17.67 -31.38 -21.74
C ALA A 3 -16.86 -30.59 -20.67
N THR A 4 -17.45 -30.43 -19.52
CA THR A 4 -16.74 -29.95 -18.34
C THR A 4 -15.60 -30.90 -18.02
N SER A 5 -14.37 -30.55 -18.42
CA SER A 5 -13.22 -31.30 -17.96
C SER A 5 -13.18 -31.12 -16.44
N THR A 6 -13.24 -32.21 -15.70
CA THR A 6 -12.97 -32.22 -14.27
C THR A 6 -11.50 -31.86 -14.08
N LEU A 7 -11.21 -30.59 -13.87
CA LEU A 7 -9.88 -30.11 -13.53
C LEU A 7 -9.41 -30.74 -12.22
N SER A 8 -8.16 -31.16 -12.16
CA SER A 8 -7.57 -31.59 -10.90
C SER A 8 -7.54 -30.39 -9.91
N SER A 9 -7.60 -30.67 -8.63
CA SER A 9 -7.56 -29.62 -7.59
C SER A 9 -6.30 -28.74 -7.70
N ALA A 10 -5.19 -29.29 -8.19
CA ALA A 10 -3.94 -28.56 -8.40
C ALA A 10 -4.02 -27.58 -9.58
N GLU A 11 -4.68 -27.96 -10.66
CA GLU A 11 -4.92 -27.08 -11.83
C GLU A 11 -5.89 -25.96 -11.50
N PHE A 12 -6.85 -26.23 -10.62
CA PHE A 12 -7.81 -25.22 -10.15
C PHE A 12 -7.17 -24.08 -9.38
N LEU A 13 -6.01 -24.31 -8.76
CA LEU A 13 -5.28 -23.30 -7.98
C LEU A 13 -4.37 -22.40 -8.83
N LYS A 14 -4.11 -22.74 -10.07
CA LYS A 14 -3.30 -21.95 -10.99
C LYS A 14 -4.17 -20.92 -11.70
N THR A 15 -3.76 -19.66 -11.69
CA THR A 15 -4.50 -18.58 -12.34
C THR A 15 -3.70 -17.87 -13.43
N LEU A 16 -2.43 -17.58 -13.21
CA LEU A 16 -1.58 -16.88 -14.16
C LEU A 16 -0.26 -17.61 -14.39
N PRO A 17 0.31 -17.53 -15.61
CA PRO A 17 1.66 -18.00 -15.87
C PRO A 17 2.64 -17.32 -14.92
N GLY A 18 3.50 -18.09 -14.28
CA GLY A 18 4.51 -17.57 -13.38
C GLY A 18 4.02 -17.11 -12.01
N ASP A 19 2.74 -17.26 -11.69
CA ASP A 19 2.22 -16.93 -10.35
C ASP A 19 2.92 -17.76 -9.27
N ASP A 20 2.97 -19.09 -9.44
CA ASP A 20 3.68 -19.98 -8.53
C ASP A 20 5.19 -19.71 -8.51
N VAL A 21 5.78 -19.44 -9.67
CA VAL A 21 7.18 -19.09 -9.83
C VAL A 21 7.49 -17.80 -9.05
N ARG A 22 6.64 -16.78 -9.20
CA ARG A 22 6.85 -15.46 -8.59
C ARG A 22 6.54 -15.42 -7.11
N GLN A 23 5.47 -16.07 -6.66
CA GLN A 23 4.87 -15.84 -5.35
C GLN A 23 5.11 -16.96 -4.34
N ILE A 24 5.14 -18.23 -4.74
CA ILE A 24 4.86 -19.29 -3.80
C ILE A 24 5.93 -20.38 -3.73
N LEU A 25 6.10 -21.19 -4.78
CA LEU A 25 6.79 -22.47 -4.65
C LEU A 25 8.28 -22.34 -4.26
N TRP A 26 9.01 -21.41 -4.86
CA TRP A 26 10.44 -21.27 -4.60
C TRP A 26 10.75 -20.22 -3.50
N ARG A 27 9.91 -19.19 -3.35
CA ARG A 27 10.14 -18.13 -2.36
C ARG A 27 9.91 -18.58 -0.94
N PHE A 28 9.10 -19.59 -0.74
CA PHE A 28 8.74 -20.13 0.56
C PHE A 28 9.13 -21.60 0.69
N GLN A 29 10.21 -22.03 0.04
CA GLN A 29 10.68 -23.42 0.10
C GLN A 29 10.90 -23.93 1.52
N ASP A 30 11.38 -23.05 2.39
CA ASP A 30 11.64 -23.27 3.81
C ASP A 30 10.44 -22.90 4.72
N ARG A 31 9.35 -22.39 4.15
CA ARG A 31 8.16 -21.90 4.86
C ARG A 31 6.91 -22.63 4.40
N PHE A 32 6.82 -23.90 4.79
CA PHE A 32 5.68 -24.75 4.47
C PHE A 32 4.35 -24.20 5.01
N ASP A 33 4.38 -23.52 6.16
CA ASP A 33 3.24 -22.83 6.76
C ASP A 33 2.64 -21.77 5.80
N LEU A 34 3.49 -20.94 5.16
CA LEU A 34 3.05 -19.93 4.18
C LEU A 34 2.57 -20.57 2.87
N GLN A 35 3.20 -21.65 2.41
CA GLN A 35 2.73 -22.37 1.23
C GLN A 35 1.34 -22.95 1.45
N MET A 36 1.11 -23.59 2.59
CA MET A 36 -0.20 -24.12 2.95
C MET A 36 -1.24 -23.01 3.07
N LEU A 37 -0.88 -21.90 3.72
CA LEU A 37 -1.76 -20.75 3.86
C LEU A 37 -2.27 -20.27 2.50
N VAL A 38 -1.36 -20.02 1.55
CA VAL A 38 -1.74 -19.52 0.21
C VAL A 38 -2.66 -20.51 -0.50
N GLN A 39 -2.35 -21.81 -0.48
CA GLN A 39 -3.19 -22.82 -1.10
C GLN A 39 -4.60 -22.89 -0.49
N SER A 40 -4.68 -22.83 0.85
CA SER A 40 -5.96 -22.85 1.57
C SER A 40 -6.79 -21.62 1.25
N VAL A 41 -6.18 -20.42 1.28
CA VAL A 41 -6.87 -19.16 0.96
C VAL A 41 -7.36 -19.13 -0.49
N ARG A 42 -6.55 -19.61 -1.44
CA ARG A 42 -6.97 -19.77 -2.84
C ARG A 42 -8.18 -20.68 -2.99
N GLY A 43 -8.16 -21.82 -2.30
CA GLY A 43 -9.29 -22.75 -2.30
C GLY A 43 -10.58 -22.10 -1.80
N VAL A 44 -10.52 -21.32 -0.74
CA VAL A 44 -11.68 -20.57 -0.21
C VAL A 44 -12.09 -19.45 -1.17
N ALA A 45 -11.16 -18.66 -1.67
CA ALA A 45 -11.46 -17.54 -2.55
C ALA A 45 -12.14 -18.01 -3.85
N ARG A 46 -11.51 -18.96 -4.55
CA ARG A 46 -11.98 -19.46 -5.86
C ARG A 46 -13.08 -20.53 -5.77
N GLY A 47 -13.43 -20.96 -4.56
CA GLY A 47 -14.52 -21.86 -4.27
C GLY A 47 -15.71 -21.15 -3.61
N PRO A 48 -15.82 -21.20 -2.25
CA PRO A 48 -16.95 -20.65 -1.52
C PRO A 48 -17.23 -19.17 -1.78
N VAL A 49 -16.20 -18.33 -1.80
CA VAL A 49 -16.36 -16.87 -2.06
C VAL A 49 -16.89 -16.64 -3.48
N ALA A 50 -16.25 -17.24 -4.47
CA ALA A 50 -16.65 -17.09 -5.87
C ALA A 50 -18.09 -17.58 -6.12
N ARG A 51 -18.47 -18.71 -5.53
CA ARG A 51 -19.86 -19.20 -5.60
C ARG A 51 -20.85 -18.24 -4.99
N LEU A 52 -20.54 -17.68 -3.82
CA LEU A 52 -21.43 -16.72 -3.16
C LEU A 52 -21.59 -15.43 -3.97
N VAL A 53 -20.53 -14.93 -4.61
CA VAL A 53 -20.61 -13.77 -5.53
C VAL A 53 -21.50 -14.11 -6.73
N ALA A 54 -21.27 -15.24 -7.39
CA ALA A 54 -22.04 -15.68 -8.54
C ALA A 54 -23.54 -15.90 -8.23
N GLN A 55 -23.86 -16.27 -6.99
CA GLN A 55 -25.23 -16.47 -6.52
C GLN A 55 -25.91 -15.17 -6.04
N GLY A 56 -25.30 -14.00 -6.24
CA GLY A 56 -25.86 -12.72 -5.88
C GLY A 56 -25.68 -12.34 -4.40
N GLY A 57 -24.72 -12.94 -3.69
CA GLY A 57 -24.43 -12.60 -2.28
C GLY A 57 -24.05 -11.15 -2.05
N ARG A 58 -23.66 -10.42 -3.10
CA ARG A 58 -23.40 -8.96 -3.06
C ARG A 58 -24.63 -8.07 -3.20
N LEU A 59 -25.81 -8.64 -3.48
CA LEU A 59 -27.03 -7.86 -3.76
C LEU A 59 -27.76 -7.37 -2.50
N THR A 60 -27.30 -7.76 -1.30
CA THR A 60 -27.86 -7.30 -0.03
C THR A 60 -26.79 -6.72 0.88
N HIS A 61 -27.20 -5.76 1.72
CA HIS A 61 -26.36 -5.15 2.76
C HIS A 61 -26.44 -5.90 4.08
N ASP A 62 -27.44 -6.77 4.24
CA ASP A 62 -27.64 -7.54 5.45
C ASP A 62 -26.58 -8.64 5.57
N TRP A 63 -26.26 -8.99 6.80
CA TRP A 63 -25.42 -10.14 7.10
C TRP A 63 -26.27 -11.40 7.12
N THR A 64 -26.31 -12.09 5.98
CA THR A 64 -27.16 -13.27 5.78
C THR A 64 -26.48 -14.56 6.27
N PRO A 65 -27.24 -15.66 6.47
CA PRO A 65 -26.67 -16.96 6.82
C PRO A 65 -25.63 -17.45 5.81
N GLU A 66 -25.82 -17.17 4.51
CA GLU A 66 -24.88 -17.54 3.43
C GLU A 66 -23.55 -16.77 3.58
N LYS A 67 -23.60 -15.47 3.90
CA LYS A 67 -22.40 -14.70 4.23
C LYS A 67 -21.74 -15.20 5.50
N ASN A 68 -22.53 -15.55 6.50
CA ASN A 68 -22.02 -16.09 7.75
C ASN A 68 -21.28 -17.42 7.57
N SER A 69 -21.67 -18.24 6.59
CA SER A 69 -20.97 -19.49 6.27
C SER A 69 -19.51 -19.25 5.84
N LEU A 70 -19.18 -18.10 5.25
CA LEU A 70 -17.80 -17.76 4.91
C LEU A 70 -16.89 -17.70 6.12
N LEU A 71 -17.40 -17.29 7.28
CA LEU A 71 -16.59 -17.24 8.52
C LEU A 71 -16.15 -18.66 8.93
N LEU A 72 -17.02 -19.64 8.77
CA LEU A 72 -16.68 -21.05 9.01
C LEU A 72 -15.65 -21.58 8.00
N GLU A 73 -15.77 -21.18 6.73
CA GLU A 73 -14.77 -21.53 5.72
C GLU A 73 -13.39 -20.89 6.06
N PHE A 74 -13.36 -19.65 6.56
CA PHE A 74 -12.12 -19.01 7.01
C PHE A 74 -11.50 -19.75 8.22
N ASP A 75 -12.34 -20.23 9.15
CA ASP A 75 -11.88 -20.99 10.31
C ASP A 75 -11.29 -22.34 9.88
N ASN A 76 -12.03 -23.08 9.05
CA ASN A 76 -11.65 -24.42 8.59
C ASN A 76 -10.38 -24.39 7.72
N ALA A 77 -10.18 -23.32 6.96
CA ALA A 77 -9.00 -23.13 6.11
C ALA A 77 -7.79 -22.55 6.85
N GLY A 78 -7.89 -22.32 8.18
CA GLY A 78 -6.82 -21.75 8.98
C GLY A 78 -6.59 -20.25 8.79
N ILE A 79 -7.44 -19.56 8.00
CA ILE A 79 -7.29 -18.13 7.72
C ILE A 79 -7.42 -17.31 8.99
N THR A 80 -8.41 -17.62 9.83
CA THR A 80 -8.60 -16.95 11.12
C THR A 80 -7.42 -17.21 12.07
N ALA A 81 -6.90 -18.43 12.11
CA ALA A 81 -5.80 -18.83 12.97
C ALA A 81 -4.43 -18.27 12.53
N ALA A 82 -4.30 -17.81 11.29
CA ALA A 82 -3.03 -17.28 10.77
C ALA A 82 -2.50 -16.03 11.52
N PHE A 83 -3.35 -15.34 12.26
CA PHE A 83 -2.98 -14.19 13.09
C PHE A 83 -2.40 -14.59 14.44
N MET A 84 -2.75 -15.78 14.96
CA MET A 84 -2.35 -16.27 16.28
C MET A 84 -0.96 -16.89 16.25
N GLU A 85 -0.27 -16.84 17.39
CA GLU A 85 0.95 -17.59 17.59
C GLU A 85 0.65 -19.11 17.76
N PRO A 86 1.62 -20.02 17.50
CA PRO A 86 1.39 -21.45 17.65
C PRO A 86 0.88 -21.87 19.04
N HIS A 87 1.35 -21.22 20.10
CA HIS A 87 0.89 -21.50 21.47
C HIS A 87 -0.52 -20.99 21.78
N GLU A 88 -1.06 -20.10 20.94
CA GLU A 88 -2.42 -19.55 21.03
C GLU A 88 -3.43 -20.32 20.14
N GLY A 89 -2.98 -21.30 19.38
CA GLY A 89 -3.78 -22.07 18.44
C GLY A 89 -3.60 -21.68 16.97
N GLY A 90 -2.59 -20.86 16.68
CA GLY A 90 -2.16 -20.56 15.30
C GLY A 90 -1.18 -21.61 14.76
N TYR A 91 -0.59 -21.33 13.60
CA TYR A 91 0.40 -22.21 12.95
C TYR A 91 1.49 -21.44 12.20
N ILE A 92 1.34 -20.14 12.05
CA ILE A 92 2.36 -19.27 11.45
C ILE A 92 3.32 -18.84 12.54
N GLU A 93 4.60 -19.15 12.38
CA GLU A 93 5.66 -18.73 13.28
C GLU A 93 6.19 -17.33 12.95
N GLY A 94 6.49 -16.54 13.98
CA GLY A 94 7.08 -15.21 13.85
C GLY A 94 6.12 -14.12 13.39
N PRO A 95 6.64 -13.05 12.79
CA PRO A 95 5.83 -11.90 12.36
C PRO A 95 4.74 -12.29 11.35
N LYS A 96 3.58 -11.61 11.41
CA LYS A 96 2.37 -11.97 10.67
C LYS A 96 2.11 -11.11 9.42
N ASN A 97 2.95 -10.10 9.16
CA ASN A 97 2.65 -9.10 8.13
C ASN A 97 2.60 -9.71 6.72
N LEU A 98 3.54 -10.60 6.39
CA LEU A 98 3.53 -11.30 5.12
C LEU A 98 2.35 -12.27 5.01
N ALA A 99 2.06 -13.04 6.05
CA ALA A 99 0.94 -13.98 6.06
C ALA A 99 -0.41 -13.27 5.84
N LEU A 100 -0.67 -12.19 6.59
CA LEU A 100 -1.88 -11.38 6.43
C LEU A 100 -1.98 -10.71 5.05
N SER A 101 -0.85 -10.32 4.50
CA SER A 101 -0.76 -9.75 3.14
C SER A 101 -1.08 -10.77 2.06
N LEU A 102 -0.65 -12.02 2.22
CA LEU A 102 -1.01 -13.14 1.34
C LEU A 102 -2.51 -13.44 1.41
N ILE A 103 -3.09 -13.46 2.61
CA ILE A 103 -4.56 -13.62 2.79
C ILE A 103 -5.32 -12.51 2.05
N ALA A 104 -4.92 -11.25 2.26
CA ALA A 104 -5.54 -10.10 1.63
C ALA A 104 -5.51 -10.22 0.10
N PHE A 105 -4.36 -10.59 -0.46
CA PHE A 105 -4.14 -10.75 -1.89
C PHE A 105 -5.02 -11.86 -2.48
N GLU A 106 -4.98 -13.06 -1.90
CA GLU A 106 -5.71 -14.22 -2.44
C GLU A 106 -7.23 -14.08 -2.33
N LEU A 107 -7.76 -13.54 -1.22
CA LEU A 107 -9.20 -13.29 -1.10
C LEU A 107 -9.67 -12.18 -2.03
N ALA A 108 -8.93 -11.07 -2.12
CA ALA A 108 -9.27 -9.96 -2.98
C ALA A 108 -9.10 -10.25 -4.48
N TRP A 109 -8.42 -11.33 -4.85
CA TRP A 109 -8.39 -11.87 -6.20
C TRP A 109 -9.81 -12.13 -6.72
N VAL A 110 -10.72 -12.47 -5.82
CA VAL A 110 -12.13 -12.71 -6.13
C VAL A 110 -13.01 -11.56 -5.63
N ASP A 111 -12.96 -11.23 -4.32
CA ASP A 111 -13.87 -10.27 -3.72
C ASP A 111 -13.22 -9.47 -2.59
N GLY A 112 -13.28 -8.13 -2.69
CA GLY A 112 -12.74 -7.22 -1.68
C GLY A 112 -13.50 -7.26 -0.35
N GLY A 113 -14.79 -7.56 -0.37
CA GLY A 113 -15.61 -7.69 0.82
C GLY A 113 -15.24 -8.91 1.66
N ALA A 114 -14.99 -10.06 1.00
CA ALA A 114 -14.51 -11.27 1.67
C ALA A 114 -13.13 -11.06 2.32
N ALA A 115 -12.21 -10.40 1.60
CA ALA A 115 -10.92 -10.01 2.17
C ALA A 115 -11.08 -9.10 3.39
N THR A 116 -11.94 -8.10 3.30
CA THR A 116 -12.23 -7.18 4.40
C THR A 116 -12.88 -7.87 5.59
N ALA A 117 -13.81 -8.81 5.38
CA ALA A 117 -14.45 -9.56 6.47
C ALA A 117 -13.41 -10.39 7.26
N SER A 118 -12.45 -11.01 6.57
CA SER A 118 -11.34 -11.70 7.21
C SER A 118 -10.41 -10.74 7.96
N LEU A 119 -9.87 -9.73 7.28
CA LEU A 119 -8.86 -8.83 7.84
C LEU A 119 -9.41 -7.93 8.97
N ALA A 120 -10.69 -7.56 8.95
CA ALA A 120 -11.27 -6.72 9.99
C ALA A 120 -11.42 -7.44 11.34
N THR A 121 -11.51 -8.78 11.37
CA THR A 121 -11.38 -9.54 12.60
C THR A 121 -9.97 -9.38 13.18
N HIS A 122 -8.95 -9.52 12.35
CA HIS A 122 -7.56 -9.31 12.76
C HIS A 122 -7.31 -7.85 13.17
N LEU A 123 -7.91 -6.89 12.45
CA LEU A 123 -7.82 -5.47 12.80
C LEU A 123 -8.42 -5.18 14.19
N GLY A 124 -9.54 -5.82 14.55
CA GLY A 124 -10.13 -5.69 15.89
C GLY A 124 -9.25 -6.29 17.00
N LEU A 125 -8.45 -7.33 16.69
CA LEU A 125 -7.51 -7.95 17.62
C LEU A 125 -6.16 -7.22 17.69
N ALA A 126 -5.74 -6.56 16.63
CA ALA A 126 -4.42 -5.95 16.50
C ALA A 126 -4.07 -4.95 17.62
N PRO A 127 -4.97 -4.08 18.13
CA PRO A 127 -4.68 -3.24 19.30
C PRO A 127 -4.24 -4.02 20.53
N ILE A 128 -4.87 -5.17 20.76
CA ILE A 128 -4.57 -6.04 21.91
C ILE A 128 -3.26 -6.78 21.67
N HIS A 129 -3.06 -7.33 20.47
CA HIS A 129 -1.83 -8.01 20.09
C HIS A 129 -0.60 -7.09 20.18
N GLU A 130 -0.71 -5.85 19.70
CA GLU A 130 0.43 -4.92 19.63
C GLU A 130 0.72 -4.22 20.96
N LYS A 131 -0.30 -3.88 21.74
CA LYS A 131 -0.19 -3.01 22.93
C LYS A 131 -0.91 -3.53 24.17
N GLY A 132 -1.56 -4.69 24.09
CA GLY A 132 -2.21 -5.31 25.23
C GLY A 132 -1.23 -5.73 26.32
N THR A 133 -1.72 -5.86 27.57
CA THR A 133 -0.94 -6.54 28.62
C THR A 133 -0.80 -8.03 28.30
N PRO A 134 0.17 -8.76 28.89
CA PRO A 134 0.31 -10.20 28.67
C PRO A 134 -0.99 -10.98 28.95
N GLU A 135 -1.76 -10.57 29.97
CA GLU A 135 -3.04 -11.18 30.34
C GLU A 135 -4.10 -10.90 29.27
N GLN A 136 -4.18 -9.65 28.75
CA GLN A 136 -5.08 -9.30 27.67
C GLN A 136 -4.74 -10.08 26.40
N GLN A 137 -3.48 -10.14 26.02
CA GLN A 137 -3.02 -10.91 24.85
C GLN A 137 -3.39 -12.40 24.99
N ALA A 138 -3.00 -13.04 26.10
CA ALA A 138 -3.28 -14.45 26.32
C ALA A 138 -4.79 -14.77 26.28
N TYR A 139 -5.63 -13.95 26.92
CA TYR A 139 -7.07 -14.17 26.95
C TYR A 139 -7.72 -13.96 25.57
N TYR A 140 -7.51 -12.79 24.94
CA TYR A 140 -8.22 -12.44 23.69
C TYR A 140 -7.76 -13.26 22.50
N MET A 141 -6.46 -13.58 22.39
CA MET A 141 -5.98 -14.46 21.34
C MET A 141 -6.57 -15.86 21.50
N SER A 142 -6.62 -16.40 22.72
CA SER A 142 -7.17 -17.73 22.95
C SER A 142 -8.67 -17.86 22.61
N ILE A 143 -9.49 -16.83 22.90
CA ILE A 143 -10.93 -16.89 22.59
C ILE A 143 -11.23 -16.60 21.13
N ALA A 144 -10.34 -15.89 20.41
CA ALA A 144 -10.46 -15.60 19.00
C ALA A 144 -9.89 -16.72 18.10
N ALA A 145 -9.07 -17.61 18.63
CA ALA A 145 -8.56 -18.77 17.92
C ALA A 145 -9.66 -19.82 17.70
N PRO A 146 -9.84 -20.32 16.44
CA PRO A 146 -10.74 -21.45 16.18
C PRO A 146 -10.28 -22.69 16.95
N GLN A 147 -11.22 -23.36 17.64
CA GLN A 147 -10.95 -24.60 18.37
C GLN A 147 -12.07 -25.61 18.13
N PRO A 148 -11.80 -26.92 18.11
CA PRO A 148 -12.81 -27.93 17.97
C PRO A 148 -13.93 -27.78 19.02
N GLY A 149 -15.18 -27.68 18.58
CA GLY A 149 -16.35 -27.55 19.45
C GLY A 149 -16.57 -26.17 20.10
N ARG A 150 -15.69 -25.20 19.83
CA ARG A 150 -15.85 -23.82 20.32
C ARG A 150 -15.67 -22.83 19.16
N PRO A 151 -16.74 -22.17 18.70
CA PRO A 151 -16.60 -21.13 17.68
C PRO A 151 -15.76 -19.96 18.24
N PRO A 152 -14.89 -19.36 17.41
CA PRO A 152 -14.08 -18.23 17.83
C PRO A 152 -14.91 -17.00 18.09
N LYS A 153 -14.54 -16.22 19.10
CA LYS A 153 -15.09 -14.89 19.33
C LYS A 153 -14.50 -13.90 18.33
N ARG A 154 -15.38 -13.15 17.67
CA ARG A 154 -15.03 -12.20 16.61
C ARG A 154 -14.86 -10.80 17.13
N ALA A 155 -13.87 -10.10 16.64
CA ALA A 155 -13.60 -8.71 17.01
C ALA A 155 -14.00 -7.71 15.91
N ALA A 156 -14.26 -6.46 16.32
CA ALA A 156 -14.32 -5.32 15.41
C ALA A 156 -13.54 -4.13 15.98
N PHE A 157 -13.14 -3.22 15.10
CA PHE A 157 -12.34 -2.03 15.44
C PHE A 157 -13.21 -0.78 15.36
N ALA A 158 -13.62 -0.23 16.52
CA ALA A 158 -14.55 0.89 16.62
C ALA A 158 -13.81 2.22 16.77
N LEU A 159 -13.20 2.71 15.69
CA LEU A 159 -12.54 4.01 15.64
C LEU A 159 -13.43 5.09 15.06
N THR A 160 -13.87 4.92 13.80
CA THR A 160 -14.59 5.93 13.02
C THR A 160 -15.91 6.34 13.69
N GLU A 161 -16.19 7.63 13.71
CA GLU A 161 -17.35 8.25 14.36
C GLU A 161 -18.19 9.06 13.36
N PRO A 162 -19.46 9.43 13.70
CA PRO A 162 -20.26 10.30 12.86
C PRO A 162 -19.63 11.68 12.62
N ILE A 163 -20.04 12.36 11.54
CA ILE A 163 -19.69 13.76 11.30
C ILE A 163 -20.03 14.63 12.52
N PRO A 164 -19.14 15.56 12.97
CA PRO A 164 -17.91 16.04 12.31
C PRO A 164 -16.62 15.28 12.71
N TYR A 165 -16.71 14.21 13.48
CA TYR A 165 -15.59 13.50 14.10
C TYR A 165 -15.10 12.30 13.24
N VAL A 166 -15.21 12.39 11.94
CA VAL A 166 -14.91 11.28 11.03
C VAL A 166 -13.40 11.02 10.95
N GLY A 167 -12.94 9.85 11.43
CA GLY A 167 -11.66 9.28 11.08
C GLY A 167 -10.45 9.70 11.89
N VAL A 168 -9.31 9.24 11.41
CA VAL A 168 -8.01 9.24 12.11
C VAL A 168 -7.36 10.61 12.20
N GLU A 169 -7.74 11.53 11.31
CA GLU A 169 -7.02 12.79 11.09
C GLU A 169 -7.34 13.88 12.12
N THR A 170 -8.51 13.81 12.73
CA THR A 170 -8.98 14.91 13.56
C THR A 170 -8.32 14.97 14.94
N GLY A 171 -7.83 13.83 15.44
CA GLY A 171 -7.31 13.72 16.81
C GLY A 171 -8.35 13.99 17.90
N ILE A 172 -9.61 14.22 17.52
CA ILE A 172 -10.72 14.53 18.40
C ILE A 172 -11.70 13.35 18.39
N LEU A 173 -12.06 12.86 19.58
CA LEU A 173 -12.99 11.76 19.76
C LEU A 173 -14.31 12.26 20.33
N CYS A 174 -15.44 11.83 19.74
CA CYS A 174 -16.77 12.03 20.29
C CYS A 174 -17.06 11.02 21.41
N GLY A 175 -16.57 9.79 21.28
CA GLY A 175 -16.70 8.74 22.29
C GLY A 175 -16.06 9.15 23.61
N LYS A 176 -16.82 9.01 24.72
CA LYS A 176 -16.40 9.44 26.05
C LYS A 176 -16.34 8.27 27.02
N VAL A 177 -15.43 8.42 27.98
CA VAL A 177 -15.27 7.47 29.09
C VAL A 177 -15.09 8.23 30.39
N ARG A 178 -15.71 7.74 31.45
CA ARG A 178 -15.59 8.26 32.81
C ARG A 178 -15.58 7.14 33.85
N ILE A 179 -15.14 7.43 35.04
CA ILE A 179 -15.22 6.51 36.17
C ILE A 179 -16.66 6.53 36.73
N ALA A 180 -17.38 5.43 36.53
CA ALA A 180 -18.72 5.26 37.11
C ALA A 180 -18.66 4.94 38.60
N GLU A 181 -17.79 4.01 38.97
CA GLU A 181 -17.63 3.51 40.34
C GLU A 181 -16.16 3.26 40.64
N TRP A 182 -15.72 3.55 41.85
CA TRP A 182 -14.34 3.21 42.29
C TRP A 182 -14.39 2.73 43.74
N PRO A 183 -14.55 1.44 43.96
CA PRO A 183 -14.52 0.85 45.30
C PRO A 183 -13.17 1.12 45.99
N GLU A 184 -13.20 1.34 47.30
CA GLU A 184 -11.97 1.52 48.08
C GLU A 184 -11.12 0.25 48.01
N GLY A 185 -9.88 0.40 47.58
CA GLY A 185 -8.96 -0.74 47.34
C GLY A 185 -9.34 -1.67 46.17
N GLY A 186 -10.41 -1.32 45.42
CA GLY A 186 -10.88 -2.10 44.25
C GLY A 186 -10.50 -1.48 42.91
N GLU A 187 -10.84 -2.18 41.85
CA GLU A 187 -10.65 -1.74 40.47
C GLU A 187 -11.71 -0.71 40.07
N PRO A 188 -11.35 0.40 39.40
CA PRO A 188 -12.32 1.33 38.85
C PRO A 188 -13.21 0.69 37.81
N ILE A 189 -14.50 1.02 37.83
CA ILE A 189 -15.46 0.68 36.78
C ILE A 189 -15.64 1.89 35.88
N LEU A 190 -15.41 1.71 34.61
CA LEU A 190 -15.57 2.73 33.59
C LEU A 190 -16.97 2.69 32.99
N GLU A 191 -17.55 3.84 32.75
CA GLU A 191 -18.71 4.00 31.88
C GLU A 191 -18.25 4.55 30.53
N VAL A 192 -18.51 3.79 29.47
CA VAL A 192 -18.12 4.11 28.10
C VAL A 192 -19.35 4.45 27.29
N SER A 193 -19.35 5.61 26.63
CA SER A 193 -20.39 6.04 25.69
C SER A 193 -19.76 6.35 24.33
N LYS A 194 -20.12 5.59 23.29
CA LYS A 194 -19.57 5.78 21.95
C LYS A 194 -20.61 5.47 20.87
N ARG A 195 -20.60 6.30 19.83
CA ARG A 195 -21.30 6.04 18.56
C ARG A 195 -20.27 5.81 17.47
N GLY A 196 -20.33 4.65 16.85
CA GLY A 196 -19.49 4.31 15.70
C GLY A 196 -20.15 4.68 14.38
N ARG A 197 -19.35 4.79 13.34
CA ARG A 197 -19.78 4.96 11.95
C ARG A 197 -18.93 4.07 11.06
N PHE A 198 -19.55 3.33 10.14
CA PHE A 198 -18.87 2.44 9.20
C PHE A 198 -18.01 1.35 9.87
N ILE A 199 -18.42 0.82 11.00
CA ILE A 199 -17.63 -0.19 11.71
C ILE A 199 -17.82 -1.56 11.04
N THR A 200 -16.72 -2.08 10.51
CA THR A 200 -16.70 -3.38 9.83
C THR A 200 -16.83 -4.51 10.85
N ASN A 201 -17.46 -5.61 10.44
CA ASN A 201 -17.73 -6.82 11.23
C ASN A 201 -18.75 -6.68 12.36
N MET A 202 -19.43 -5.53 12.49
CA MET A 202 -20.42 -5.33 13.55
C MET A 202 -21.60 -6.30 13.49
N GLY A 203 -21.98 -6.85 12.33
CA GLY A 203 -23.07 -7.81 12.22
C GLY A 203 -22.84 -9.11 12.99
N PHE A 204 -21.59 -9.43 13.32
CA PHE A 204 -21.21 -10.68 13.98
C PHE A 204 -20.12 -10.54 15.08
N ALA A 205 -19.65 -9.33 15.36
CA ALA A 205 -18.63 -9.10 16.39
C ALA A 205 -19.17 -9.41 17.79
N ASN A 206 -18.39 -10.12 18.60
CA ASN A 206 -18.68 -10.42 20.00
C ASN A 206 -18.06 -9.39 20.95
N PHE A 207 -17.00 -8.71 20.49
CA PHE A 207 -16.38 -7.62 21.22
C PHE A 207 -15.77 -6.60 20.24
N VAL A 208 -15.50 -5.41 20.75
CA VAL A 208 -14.88 -4.33 19.97
C VAL A 208 -13.73 -3.71 20.73
N THR A 209 -12.74 -3.20 20.00
CA THR A 209 -11.73 -2.29 20.54
C THR A 209 -12.11 -0.86 20.15
N ALA A 210 -12.43 -0.03 21.11
CA ALA A 210 -13.06 1.28 20.93
C ALA A 210 -12.14 2.43 21.38
N ALA A 211 -11.93 3.42 20.51
CA ALA A 211 -11.21 4.65 20.86
C ALA A 211 -12.14 5.63 21.55
N VAL A 212 -11.73 6.13 22.73
CA VAL A 212 -12.50 7.04 23.57
C VAL A 212 -11.62 8.07 24.26
N GLU A 213 -12.22 9.19 24.65
CA GLU A 213 -11.58 10.27 25.38
C GLU A 213 -12.23 10.45 26.76
N SER A 214 -11.42 10.71 27.78
CA SER A 214 -11.94 10.98 29.13
C SER A 214 -12.58 12.36 29.23
N ASP A 215 -13.71 12.44 29.90
CA ASP A 215 -14.35 13.64 30.39
C ASP A 215 -14.40 13.72 31.95
N ASP A 216 -13.67 12.82 32.63
CA ASP A 216 -13.59 12.70 34.08
C ASP A 216 -12.18 13.15 34.57
N PRO A 217 -12.08 14.07 35.55
CA PRO A 217 -10.78 14.50 36.09
C PRO A 217 -9.97 13.37 36.75
N ARG A 218 -10.64 12.29 37.18
CA ARG A 218 -9.98 11.11 37.77
C ARG A 218 -9.46 10.09 36.73
N LEU A 219 -9.71 10.32 35.44
CA LEU A 219 -9.23 9.51 34.34
C LEU A 219 -8.64 10.39 33.25
N LYS A 220 -7.39 10.20 32.89
CA LYS A 220 -6.66 11.16 32.05
C LYS A 220 -6.52 10.71 30.60
N GLY A 221 -6.82 11.64 29.68
CA GLY A 221 -6.44 11.53 28.27
C GLY A 221 -7.38 10.66 27.41
N THR A 222 -6.82 10.16 26.34
CA THR A 222 -7.50 9.28 25.36
C THR A 222 -6.97 7.85 25.49
N MET A 223 -7.78 6.86 25.15
CA MET A 223 -7.41 5.44 25.26
C MET A 223 -8.19 4.56 24.31
N MET A 224 -7.75 3.31 24.17
CA MET A 224 -8.53 2.24 23.57
C MET A 224 -9.10 1.35 24.68
N VAL A 225 -10.38 1.00 24.61
CA VAL A 225 -11.06 0.16 25.59
C VAL A 225 -11.73 -1.03 24.90
N ILE A 226 -11.66 -2.20 25.51
CA ILE A 226 -12.31 -3.42 25.02
C ILE A 226 -13.72 -3.50 25.58
N LEU A 227 -14.72 -3.62 24.71
CA LEU A 227 -16.14 -3.69 25.04
C LEU A 227 -16.71 -5.01 24.53
N HIS A 228 -17.40 -5.76 25.39
CA HIS A 228 -18.05 -7.03 25.04
C HIS A 228 -19.55 -6.89 24.86
N GLU A 229 -20.13 -7.77 24.06
CA GLU A 229 -21.59 -7.84 23.88
C GLU A 229 -22.33 -8.20 25.16
N ASP A 230 -21.66 -8.87 26.11
CA ASP A 230 -22.21 -9.32 27.38
C ASP A 230 -21.95 -8.32 28.55
N ASP A 231 -21.25 -7.22 28.31
CA ASP A 231 -20.99 -6.20 29.33
C ASP A 231 -22.29 -5.48 29.75
N PRO A 232 -22.42 -5.05 31.02
CA PRO A 232 -23.60 -4.36 31.48
C PRO A 232 -23.89 -3.06 30.75
N GLY A 233 -25.08 -2.93 30.14
CA GLY A 233 -25.50 -1.73 29.41
C GLY A 233 -26.04 -2.03 28.02
N ILE A 234 -25.70 -1.19 27.05
CA ILE A 234 -26.18 -1.27 25.66
C ILE A 234 -24.99 -1.55 24.73
N PHE A 235 -25.03 -2.72 24.10
CA PHE A 235 -24.20 -3.08 22.99
C PHE A 235 -25.09 -3.23 21.76
N ASP A 236 -25.41 -2.10 21.11
CA ASP A 236 -26.22 -2.08 19.89
C ASP A 236 -25.30 -2.12 18.65
N ARG A 237 -25.44 -3.17 17.83
CA ARG A 237 -24.68 -3.34 16.59
C ARG A 237 -25.05 -2.33 15.51
N GLY A 238 -26.18 -1.64 15.68
CA GLY A 238 -26.66 -0.62 14.76
C GLY A 238 -27.24 -1.18 13.44
N THR A 239 -27.65 -0.25 12.60
CA THR A 239 -28.22 -0.59 11.29
C THR A 239 -27.11 -0.86 10.27
N PRO A 240 -27.24 -1.88 9.41
CA PRO A 240 -26.31 -2.14 8.33
C PRO A 240 -26.13 -0.93 7.40
N THR A 241 -24.89 -0.58 7.12
CA THR A 241 -24.57 0.52 6.20
C THR A 241 -24.92 0.11 4.77
N ARG A 242 -25.70 0.93 4.08
CA ARG A 242 -26.02 0.75 2.66
C ARG A 242 -24.84 1.23 1.81
N LYS A 243 -23.91 0.35 1.51
CA LYS A 243 -22.68 0.62 0.75
C LYS A 243 -22.75 -0.03 -0.64
N LEU A 244 -22.14 0.62 -1.62
CA LEU A 244 -22.07 0.13 -3.01
C LEU A 244 -20.99 -0.92 -3.24
N VAL A 245 -20.12 -1.14 -2.25
CA VAL A 245 -18.86 -1.87 -2.36
C VAL A 245 -18.66 -2.77 -1.16
N HIS A 246 -17.83 -3.81 -1.29
CA HIS A 246 -17.49 -4.74 -0.21
C HIS A 246 -18.70 -5.35 0.50
N GLN A 247 -19.75 -5.73 -0.25
CA GLN A 247 -21.00 -6.23 0.34
C GLN A 247 -20.85 -7.60 1.02
N LEU A 248 -19.78 -8.35 0.76
CA LEU A 248 -19.46 -9.58 1.50
C LEU A 248 -18.80 -9.31 2.86
N SER A 249 -18.66 -8.05 3.28
CA SER A 249 -18.31 -7.70 4.65
C SER A 249 -19.49 -7.02 5.35
N SER A 250 -19.68 -7.30 6.64
CA SER A 250 -20.63 -6.56 7.47
C SER A 250 -20.05 -5.18 7.80
N THR A 251 -20.89 -4.14 7.74
CA THR A 251 -20.54 -2.79 8.18
C THR A 251 -21.79 -2.14 8.77
N ALA A 252 -21.67 -1.53 9.95
CA ALA A 252 -22.80 -0.88 10.60
C ALA A 252 -22.39 0.33 11.44
N ASP A 253 -23.37 1.03 12.00
CA ASP A 253 -23.23 2.23 12.80
C ASP A 253 -23.64 1.94 14.26
N PRO A 254 -22.74 1.34 15.08
CA PRO A 254 -23.07 0.87 16.41
C PRO A 254 -23.21 1.99 17.45
N VAL A 255 -23.92 1.66 18.54
CA VAL A 255 -24.02 2.48 19.75
C VAL A 255 -23.62 1.64 20.95
N PHE A 256 -22.71 2.16 21.74
CA PHE A 256 -22.22 1.53 22.97
C PHE A 256 -22.47 2.47 24.15
N GLN A 257 -23.11 1.93 25.22
CA GLN A 257 -23.25 2.56 26.53
C GLN A 257 -23.06 1.46 27.58
N LEU A 258 -21.81 1.24 27.97
CA LEU A 258 -21.40 0.05 28.71
C LEU A 258 -20.60 0.41 29.96
N LYS A 259 -20.76 -0.41 31.02
CA LYS A 259 -19.89 -0.37 32.18
C LYS A 259 -18.89 -1.52 32.11
N VAL A 260 -17.60 -1.19 32.18
CA VAL A 260 -16.51 -2.16 32.08
C VAL A 260 -15.43 -1.90 33.13
N PRO A 261 -14.72 -2.92 33.64
CA PRO A 261 -13.60 -2.69 34.55
C PRO A 261 -12.43 -2.00 33.84
N ALA A 262 -11.64 -1.24 34.59
CA ALA A 262 -10.52 -0.46 34.03
C ALA A 262 -9.41 -1.34 33.41
N ASN A 263 -9.30 -2.61 33.80
CA ASN A 263 -8.39 -3.57 33.15
C ASN A 263 -8.73 -3.85 31.66
N ARG A 264 -9.86 -3.35 31.17
CA ARG A 264 -10.21 -3.35 29.74
C ARG A 264 -9.52 -2.23 28.94
N ILE A 265 -8.82 -1.29 29.60
CA ILE A 265 -7.94 -0.33 28.91
C ILE A 265 -6.79 -1.12 28.29
N ILE A 266 -6.59 -0.99 26.98
CA ILE A 266 -5.53 -1.70 26.25
C ILE A 266 -4.15 -1.24 26.74
N GLY A 267 -3.32 -2.19 27.14
CA GLY A 267 -2.01 -1.94 27.74
C GLY A 267 -2.03 -1.57 29.21
N GLY A 268 -3.23 -1.60 29.81
CA GLY A 268 -3.43 -1.32 31.24
C GLY A 268 -3.29 0.16 31.59
N TYR A 269 -3.19 0.43 32.90
CA TYR A 269 -3.14 1.77 33.47
C TYR A 269 -2.31 1.82 34.76
N LYS A 270 -1.97 3.04 35.18
CA LYS A 270 -1.39 3.33 36.49
C LYS A 270 -2.30 4.26 37.26
N VAL A 271 -2.29 4.17 38.59
CA VAL A 271 -2.96 5.13 39.47
C VAL A 271 -1.88 6.05 40.07
N VAL A 272 -1.99 7.35 39.84
CA VAL A 272 -1.10 8.36 40.37
C VAL A 272 -1.98 9.45 41.02
N ASP A 273 -1.79 9.70 42.28
CA ASP A 273 -2.54 10.72 43.06
C ASP A 273 -4.07 10.63 42.88
N GLY A 274 -4.62 9.40 42.92
CA GLY A 274 -6.05 9.15 42.75
C GLY A 274 -6.56 9.32 41.32
N THR A 275 -5.65 9.42 40.33
CA THR A 275 -5.99 9.55 38.92
C THR A 275 -5.54 8.32 38.14
N VAL A 276 -6.42 7.75 37.34
CA VAL A 276 -6.13 6.66 36.38
C VAL A 276 -5.45 7.25 35.15
N ILE A 277 -4.27 6.75 34.82
CA ILE A 277 -3.47 7.17 33.66
C ILE A 277 -3.25 5.93 32.76
N PRO A 278 -3.83 5.88 31.55
CA PRO A 278 -3.57 4.81 30.58
C PRO A 278 -2.09 4.71 30.22
N THR A 279 -1.61 3.50 29.98
CA THR A 279 -0.22 3.28 29.54
C THR A 279 0.02 3.86 28.14
N TYR A 280 -0.97 3.73 27.26
CA TYR A 280 -0.93 4.25 25.89
C TYR A 280 -2.14 5.14 25.62
N ASP A 281 -1.94 6.24 24.91
CA ASP A 281 -3.04 6.98 24.29
C ASP A 281 -3.55 6.23 23.05
N HIS A 282 -4.76 6.59 22.58
CA HIS A 282 -5.34 5.95 21.39
C HIS A 282 -4.47 6.10 20.13
N GLY A 283 -3.78 7.22 19.98
CA GLY A 283 -2.92 7.50 18.82
C GLY A 283 -1.75 6.54 18.72
N ASN A 284 -1.09 6.25 19.83
CA ASN A 284 0.01 5.28 19.91
C ASN A 284 -0.44 3.86 19.52
N VAL A 285 -1.65 3.47 19.96
CA VAL A 285 -2.22 2.15 19.61
C VAL A 285 -2.58 2.09 18.12
N ILE A 286 -3.24 3.14 17.61
CA ILE A 286 -3.67 3.21 16.19
C ILE A 286 -2.47 3.20 15.26
N GLU A 287 -1.40 3.93 15.57
CA GLU A 287 -0.19 3.97 14.75
C GLU A 287 0.45 2.59 14.63
N ALA A 288 0.57 1.86 15.74
CA ALA A 288 1.11 0.50 15.75
C ALA A 288 0.29 -0.45 14.85
N VAL A 289 -1.02 -0.29 14.83
CA VAL A 289 -1.95 -1.11 14.02
C VAL A 289 -1.89 -0.72 12.54
N PHE A 290 -2.08 0.55 12.21
CA PHE A 290 -2.25 0.99 10.81
C PHE A 290 -0.98 0.93 9.97
N ARG A 291 0.19 0.96 10.58
CA ARG A 291 1.45 0.70 9.86
C ARG A 291 1.40 -0.63 9.11
N ARG A 292 0.77 -1.65 9.67
CA ARG A 292 0.75 -3.02 9.12
C ARG A 292 -0.46 -3.27 8.21
N THR A 293 -1.63 -2.84 8.60
CA THR A 293 -2.89 -3.14 7.87
C THR A 293 -2.98 -2.46 6.51
N ARG A 294 -2.35 -1.29 6.32
CA ARG A 294 -2.30 -0.56 5.03
C ARG A 294 -1.71 -1.38 3.90
N VAL A 295 -0.76 -2.25 4.20
CA VAL A 295 -0.09 -3.10 3.20
C VAL A 295 -1.07 -4.08 2.57
N GLY A 296 -1.84 -4.79 3.40
CA GLY A 296 -2.89 -5.70 2.93
C GLY A 296 -3.91 -5.00 2.03
N VAL A 297 -4.34 -3.79 2.43
CA VAL A 297 -5.30 -2.99 1.62
C VAL A 297 -4.72 -2.63 0.24
N GLY A 298 -3.46 -2.19 0.18
CA GLY A 298 -2.80 -1.92 -1.11
C GLY A 298 -2.71 -3.15 -1.99
N LEU A 299 -2.43 -4.31 -1.41
CA LEU A 299 -2.34 -5.59 -2.13
C LEU A 299 -3.70 -6.08 -2.66
N MET A 300 -4.81 -5.77 -1.98
CA MET A 300 -6.16 -6.11 -2.48
C MET A 300 -6.43 -5.50 -3.86
N THR A 301 -6.05 -4.25 -4.08
CA THR A 301 -6.20 -3.62 -5.41
C THR A 301 -5.28 -4.26 -6.46
N SER A 302 -4.03 -4.58 -6.11
CA SER A 302 -3.10 -5.25 -7.03
C SER A 302 -3.59 -6.64 -7.44
N ALA A 303 -4.14 -7.40 -6.50
CA ALA A 303 -4.76 -8.70 -6.77
C ALA A 303 -5.91 -8.59 -7.78
N LYS A 304 -6.76 -7.57 -7.66
CA LYS A 304 -7.85 -7.31 -8.60
C LYS A 304 -7.36 -7.02 -10.01
N LEU A 305 -6.30 -6.23 -10.14
CA LEU A 305 -5.68 -5.94 -11.44
C LEU A 305 -5.17 -7.23 -12.10
N LEU A 306 -4.43 -8.03 -11.38
CA LEU A 306 -3.89 -9.29 -11.90
C LEU A 306 -5.00 -10.31 -12.21
N SER A 307 -6.03 -10.39 -11.36
CA SER A 307 -7.17 -11.29 -11.58
C SER A 307 -8.03 -10.91 -12.79
N ALA A 308 -7.93 -9.68 -13.28
CA ALA A 308 -8.64 -9.23 -14.47
C ALA A 308 -7.99 -9.72 -15.78
N ILE A 309 -6.73 -10.14 -15.74
CA ILE A 309 -5.93 -10.42 -16.96
C ILE A 309 -6.49 -11.64 -17.70
N GLU A 310 -6.75 -12.74 -17.02
CA GLU A 310 -7.23 -13.96 -17.66
C GLU A 310 -8.61 -13.77 -18.30
N PRO A 311 -9.64 -13.25 -17.61
CA PRO A 311 -10.93 -12.97 -18.24
C PRO A 311 -10.83 -12.06 -19.47
N LEU A 312 -9.94 -11.06 -19.42
CA LEU A 312 -9.69 -10.16 -20.56
C LEU A 312 -9.06 -10.90 -21.74
N ILE A 313 -8.06 -11.75 -21.50
CA ILE A 313 -7.43 -12.55 -22.56
C ILE A 313 -8.48 -13.44 -23.25
N ARG A 314 -9.32 -14.16 -22.48
CA ARG A 314 -10.39 -15.01 -23.03
C ARG A 314 -11.40 -14.20 -23.83
N TYR A 315 -11.93 -13.12 -23.25
CA TYR A 315 -12.87 -12.23 -23.93
C TYR A 315 -12.30 -11.67 -25.24
N HIS A 316 -11.06 -11.18 -25.22
CA HIS A 316 -10.44 -10.61 -26.42
C HIS A 316 -10.26 -11.64 -27.54
N ARG A 317 -9.95 -12.90 -27.21
CA ARG A 317 -9.79 -13.96 -28.20
C ARG A 317 -11.13 -14.39 -28.81
N ASP A 318 -12.19 -14.41 -28.04
CA ASP A 318 -13.52 -14.76 -28.51
C ASP A 318 -14.22 -13.60 -29.22
N ARG A 319 -13.98 -12.38 -28.77
CA ARG A 319 -14.57 -11.18 -29.36
C ARG A 319 -13.88 -10.82 -30.68
N PHE A 320 -14.66 -10.46 -31.68
CA PHE A 320 -14.16 -10.09 -33.01
C PHE A 320 -13.63 -11.25 -33.85
N ARG A 321 -13.84 -12.47 -33.40
CA ARG A 321 -13.45 -13.67 -34.17
C ARG A 321 -14.17 -13.72 -35.54
N GLY A 322 -15.39 -13.23 -35.60
CA GLY A 322 -16.18 -13.17 -36.83
C GLY A 322 -17.16 -14.33 -37.00
N SER A 323 -17.95 -14.27 -38.07
CA SER A 323 -18.86 -15.37 -38.49
C SER A 323 -18.09 -16.44 -39.28
N GLY A 324 -18.74 -17.53 -39.66
CA GLY A 324 -18.15 -18.67 -40.29
C GLY A 324 -17.33 -18.48 -41.60
N ALA A 325 -17.19 -17.22 -42.04
CA ALA A 325 -16.28 -16.82 -43.14
C ALA A 325 -14.82 -16.65 -42.71
N VAL A 326 -14.51 -16.66 -41.42
CA VAL A 326 -13.14 -16.49 -40.89
C VAL A 326 -12.55 -17.89 -40.71
N ALA A 327 -11.48 -18.18 -41.44
CA ALA A 327 -10.85 -19.50 -41.42
C ALA A 327 -10.09 -19.76 -40.10
N PRO A 328 -10.25 -20.98 -39.52
CA PRO A 328 -9.35 -21.46 -38.47
C PRO A 328 -7.88 -21.30 -38.89
N GLY A 329 -7.00 -20.95 -37.94
CA GLY A 329 -5.58 -20.69 -38.18
C GLY A 329 -5.26 -19.27 -38.69
N SER A 330 -6.27 -18.46 -39.06
CA SER A 330 -6.05 -17.06 -39.36
C SER A 330 -5.85 -16.24 -38.06
N PRO A 331 -5.05 -15.18 -38.10
CA PRO A 331 -4.83 -14.34 -36.92
C PRO A 331 -6.14 -13.83 -36.28
N ARG A 332 -7.12 -13.48 -37.08
CA ARG A 332 -8.42 -13.03 -36.59
C ARG A 332 -9.18 -14.14 -35.87
N TYR A 333 -9.09 -15.37 -36.34
CA TYR A 333 -9.73 -16.51 -35.70
C TYR A 333 -9.06 -16.83 -34.34
N GLU A 334 -7.74 -16.83 -34.31
CA GLU A 334 -6.95 -17.26 -33.13
C GLU A 334 -6.86 -16.18 -32.07
N LEU A 335 -6.73 -14.91 -32.47
CA LEU A 335 -6.41 -13.79 -31.58
C LEU A 335 -7.59 -12.84 -31.33
N GLY A 336 -8.63 -12.83 -32.18
CA GLY A 336 -9.76 -11.93 -32.01
C GLY A 336 -9.35 -10.46 -31.91
N LEU A 337 -9.70 -9.79 -30.82
CA LEU A 337 -9.30 -8.40 -30.54
C LEU A 337 -7.80 -8.25 -30.27
N GLN A 338 -7.10 -9.28 -29.86
CA GLN A 338 -5.64 -9.21 -29.60
C GLN A 338 -4.80 -9.02 -30.88
N GLN A 339 -5.40 -9.05 -32.06
CA GLN A 339 -4.75 -8.57 -33.28
C GLN A 339 -4.53 -7.04 -33.27
N LYS A 340 -5.26 -6.31 -32.42
CA LYS A 340 -5.19 -4.86 -32.34
C LYS A 340 -4.12 -4.48 -31.32
N GLU A 341 -3.10 -3.82 -31.78
CA GLU A 341 -1.97 -3.36 -30.97
C GLU A 341 -2.44 -2.51 -29.77
N ASP A 342 -3.39 -1.60 -29.96
CA ASP A 342 -3.97 -0.78 -28.88
C ASP A 342 -4.54 -1.67 -27.74
N VAL A 343 -5.26 -2.73 -28.07
CA VAL A 343 -5.86 -3.64 -27.09
C VAL A 343 -4.78 -4.37 -26.29
N THR A 344 -3.75 -4.88 -26.95
CA THR A 344 -2.64 -5.59 -26.30
C THR A 344 -1.82 -4.64 -25.45
N HIS A 345 -1.48 -3.44 -25.94
CA HIS A 345 -0.71 -2.45 -25.21
C HIS A 345 -1.42 -1.96 -23.95
N ARG A 346 -2.72 -1.72 -24.00
CA ARG A 346 -3.51 -1.32 -22.84
C ARG A 346 -3.62 -2.45 -21.81
N LEU A 347 -3.78 -3.70 -22.25
CA LEU A 347 -3.78 -4.85 -21.36
C LEU A 347 -2.43 -5.04 -20.66
N LEU A 348 -1.31 -4.81 -21.38
CA LEU A 348 0.03 -4.83 -20.80
C LEU A 348 0.24 -3.73 -19.75
N ASP A 349 -0.34 -2.55 -19.93
CA ASP A 349 -0.31 -1.47 -18.92
C ASP A 349 -1.05 -1.88 -17.64
N VAL A 350 -2.19 -2.58 -17.78
CA VAL A 350 -2.93 -3.16 -16.63
C VAL A 350 -2.06 -4.19 -15.92
N TRP A 351 -1.47 -5.12 -16.67
CA TRP A 351 -0.65 -6.18 -16.10
C TRP A 351 0.61 -5.64 -15.43
N ALA A 352 1.35 -4.76 -16.09
CA ALA A 352 2.55 -4.13 -15.51
C ALA A 352 2.25 -3.38 -14.21
N THR A 353 1.10 -2.70 -14.13
CA THR A 353 0.66 -2.01 -12.90
C THR A 353 0.34 -3.01 -11.78
N GLY A 354 -0.37 -4.10 -12.09
CA GLY A 354 -0.68 -5.15 -11.11
C GLY A 354 0.59 -5.80 -10.55
N GLU A 355 1.57 -6.10 -11.42
CA GLU A 355 2.87 -6.65 -11.02
C GLU A 355 3.66 -5.69 -10.13
N ALA A 356 3.78 -4.42 -10.53
CA ALA A 356 4.50 -3.42 -9.75
C ALA A 356 3.87 -3.19 -8.37
N GLY A 357 2.53 -3.16 -8.31
CA GLY A 357 1.79 -3.04 -7.06
C GLY A 357 1.96 -4.26 -6.15
N SER A 358 1.96 -5.45 -6.71
CA SER A 358 2.22 -6.69 -5.97
C SER A 358 3.65 -6.72 -5.41
N SER A 359 4.63 -6.39 -6.24
CA SER A 359 6.03 -6.33 -5.83
C SER A 359 6.26 -5.30 -4.71
N LEU A 360 5.67 -4.10 -4.82
CA LEU A 360 5.73 -3.07 -3.78
C LEU A 360 5.08 -3.56 -2.48
N GLY A 361 3.87 -4.12 -2.55
CA GLY A 361 3.13 -4.56 -1.37
C GLY A 361 3.84 -5.72 -0.64
N PHE A 362 4.31 -6.74 -1.36
CA PHE A 362 5.03 -7.84 -0.75
C PHE A 362 6.43 -7.46 -0.26
N ALA A 363 7.14 -6.53 -0.92
CA ALA A 363 8.36 -5.96 -0.37
C ALA A 363 8.10 -5.25 0.95
N THR A 364 7.01 -4.48 1.03
CA THR A 364 6.60 -3.78 2.25
C THR A 364 6.20 -4.76 3.36
N ALA A 365 5.48 -5.83 3.05
CA ALA A 365 5.13 -6.86 4.02
C ALA A 365 6.38 -7.52 4.62
N ARG A 366 7.35 -7.88 3.78
CA ARG A 366 8.63 -8.45 4.23
C ARG A 366 9.44 -7.48 5.10
N ILE A 367 9.40 -6.18 4.80
CA ILE A 367 10.12 -5.20 5.62
C ILE A 367 9.50 -5.04 7.00
N PHE A 368 8.15 -5.18 7.11
CA PHE A 368 7.49 -5.21 8.41
C PHE A 368 7.80 -6.48 9.20
N ASP A 369 7.93 -7.62 8.55
CA ASP A 369 8.40 -8.83 9.21
C ASP A 369 9.85 -8.67 9.71
N ALA A 370 10.69 -7.94 8.97
CA ALA A 370 12.06 -7.66 9.37
C ALA A 370 12.17 -6.61 10.50
N ILE A 371 11.27 -5.62 10.56
CA ILE A 371 11.31 -4.55 11.58
C ILE A 371 10.87 -5.05 12.95
N ASP A 372 9.92 -5.99 13.05
CA ASP A 372 9.35 -6.43 14.31
C ASP A 372 10.40 -6.91 15.33
N PRO A 373 11.36 -7.78 14.99
CA PRO A 373 12.40 -8.20 15.93
C PRO A 373 13.38 -7.07 16.30
N VAL A 374 13.74 -6.19 15.34
CA VAL A 374 14.67 -5.09 15.64
C VAL A 374 14.00 -3.97 16.44
N GLU A 375 12.70 -3.75 16.27
CA GLU A 375 11.94 -2.83 17.10
C GLU A 375 11.86 -3.30 18.55
N LYS A 376 11.58 -4.58 18.77
CA LYS A 376 11.60 -5.20 20.11
C LYS A 376 13.00 -5.12 20.76
N ALA A 377 14.05 -5.35 19.98
CA ALA A 377 15.43 -5.25 20.48
C ALA A 377 15.80 -3.79 20.85
N LYS A 378 15.44 -2.82 20.02
CA LYS A 378 15.58 -1.39 20.32
C LYS A 378 14.81 -0.98 21.58
N ASP A 379 13.57 -1.44 21.74
CA ASP A 379 12.73 -1.11 22.90
C ASP A 379 13.34 -1.67 24.20
N LYS A 380 13.94 -2.85 24.14
CA LYS A 380 14.70 -3.42 25.25
C LYS A 380 15.89 -2.54 25.63
N VAL A 381 16.71 -2.12 24.66
CA VAL A 381 17.84 -1.23 24.88
C VAL A 381 17.37 0.11 25.49
N PHE A 382 16.28 0.68 25.00
CA PHE A 382 15.72 1.93 25.55
C PHE A 382 15.23 1.74 26.99
N ALA A 383 14.57 0.63 27.30
CA ALA A 383 14.13 0.34 28.66
C ALA A 383 15.32 0.20 29.63
N GLU A 384 16.38 -0.51 29.23
CA GLU A 384 17.62 -0.67 30.02
C GLU A 384 18.33 0.67 30.29
N GLN A 385 18.22 1.62 29.34
CA GLN A 385 18.79 2.97 29.45
C GLN A 385 17.85 3.98 30.15
N GLY A 386 16.66 3.55 30.58
CA GLY A 386 15.66 4.45 31.18
C GLY A 386 15.07 5.47 30.20
N ILE A 387 15.17 5.23 28.90
CA ILE A 387 14.61 6.08 27.87
C ILE A 387 13.11 5.77 27.73
N GLY A 388 12.28 6.70 28.17
CA GLY A 388 10.83 6.62 28.01
C GLY A 388 10.38 6.85 26.56
N GLY A 389 9.09 6.60 26.30
CA GLY A 389 8.47 6.81 24.97
C GLY A 389 8.35 8.29 24.54
N GLY A 390 7.73 8.50 23.40
CA GLY A 390 7.40 9.85 22.89
C GLY A 390 8.62 10.70 22.56
N THR A 391 8.64 11.94 23.03
CA THR A 391 9.69 12.94 22.73
C THR A 391 11.08 12.49 23.16
N THR A 392 11.20 11.71 24.25
CA THR A 392 12.49 11.24 24.77
C THR A 392 13.10 10.20 23.83
N ALA A 393 12.31 9.24 23.38
CA ALA A 393 12.72 8.25 22.38
C ALA A 393 13.14 8.93 21.07
N LEU A 394 12.36 9.88 20.57
CA LEU A 394 12.69 10.64 19.35
C LEU A 394 14.01 11.40 19.48
N LYS A 395 14.30 12.00 20.63
CA LYS A 395 15.60 12.67 20.89
C LYS A 395 16.75 11.67 20.90
N ALA A 396 16.55 10.48 21.47
CA ALA A 396 17.54 9.42 21.47
C ALA A 396 17.84 8.93 20.05
N LEU A 397 16.82 8.67 19.23
CA LEU A 397 16.99 8.29 17.83
C LEU A 397 17.73 9.36 17.02
N ARG A 398 17.38 10.64 17.18
CA ARG A 398 18.08 11.74 16.48
C ARG A 398 19.58 11.78 16.74
N LYS A 399 20.04 11.43 17.96
CA LYS A 399 21.48 11.37 18.27
C LYS A 399 22.20 10.24 17.54
N ARG A 400 21.46 9.23 17.06
CA ARG A 400 22.02 8.06 16.38
C ARG A 400 21.96 8.18 14.85
N ILE A 401 21.43 9.28 14.29
CA ILE A 401 21.41 9.53 12.83
C ILE A 401 22.81 9.42 12.22
N PRO A 402 23.89 10.01 12.79
CA PRO A 402 25.23 9.87 12.21
C PRO A 402 25.70 8.41 12.08
N ASP A 403 25.41 7.57 13.07
CA ASP A 403 25.75 6.15 13.04
C ASP A 403 24.98 5.40 11.94
N ALA A 404 23.70 5.70 11.77
CA ALA A 404 22.89 5.13 10.69
C ALA A 404 23.39 5.55 9.29
N LEU A 405 23.77 6.82 9.13
CA LEU A 405 24.36 7.33 7.88
C LEU A 405 25.71 6.68 7.58
N GLU A 406 26.58 6.54 8.59
CA GLU A 406 27.86 5.85 8.47
C GLU A 406 27.68 4.38 8.05
N PHE A 407 26.73 3.67 8.68
CA PHE A 407 26.43 2.30 8.30
C PHE A 407 26.00 2.19 6.83
N ILE A 408 25.10 3.07 6.38
CA ILE A 408 24.66 3.12 4.98
C ILE A 408 25.86 3.39 4.05
N GLU A 409 26.72 4.34 4.39
CA GLU A 409 27.90 4.68 3.60
C GLU A 409 28.87 3.49 3.48
N LEU A 410 29.19 2.84 4.60
CA LEU A 410 30.06 1.67 4.64
C LEU A 410 29.46 0.51 3.82
N ASN A 411 28.16 0.29 3.92
CA ASN A 411 27.45 -0.71 3.13
C ASN A 411 27.58 -0.46 1.62
N GLY A 412 27.56 0.80 1.20
CA GLY A 412 27.67 1.23 -0.20
C GLY A 412 29.10 1.16 -0.78
N LYS A 413 30.12 1.24 0.08
CA LYS A 413 31.54 1.22 -0.33
C LYS A 413 32.07 -0.15 -0.79
N GLY A 414 31.29 -1.22 -0.62
CA GLY A 414 31.63 -2.55 -1.08
C GLY A 414 32.18 -3.48 0.01
N GLU A 415 32.68 -4.64 -0.42
CA GLU A 415 32.97 -5.76 0.48
C GLU A 415 34.07 -5.46 1.51
N LEU A 416 35.14 -4.79 1.10
CA LEU A 416 36.22 -4.39 2.01
C LEU A 416 35.73 -3.50 3.18
N ALA A 417 34.81 -2.57 2.90
CA ALA A 417 34.27 -1.70 3.93
C ALA A 417 33.36 -2.48 4.88
N ARG A 418 32.61 -3.46 4.37
CA ARG A 418 31.76 -4.35 5.17
C ARG A 418 32.54 -5.30 6.09
N GLN A 419 33.82 -5.54 5.82
CA GLN A 419 34.70 -6.33 6.68
C GLN A 419 35.32 -5.50 7.81
N SER A 420 35.07 -4.20 7.89
CA SER A 420 35.60 -3.33 8.94
C SER A 420 34.96 -3.62 10.32
N ALA A 421 35.73 -3.47 11.40
CA ALA A 421 35.22 -3.61 12.75
C ALA A 421 34.05 -2.62 13.04
N ARG A 422 34.13 -1.42 12.48
CA ARG A 422 33.08 -0.41 12.61
C ARG A 422 31.78 -0.81 11.95
N TYR A 423 31.85 -1.42 10.76
CA TYR A 423 30.64 -1.96 10.11
C TYR A 423 30.01 -3.07 10.96
N ALA A 424 30.82 -4.00 11.50
CA ALA A 424 30.31 -5.08 12.36
C ALA A 424 29.66 -4.53 13.64
N GLU A 425 30.24 -3.51 14.25
CA GLU A 425 29.66 -2.81 15.43
C GLU A 425 28.28 -2.23 15.08
N LEU A 426 28.18 -1.45 14.01
CA LEU A 426 26.94 -0.81 13.57
C LEU A 426 25.88 -1.83 13.11
N ALA A 427 26.30 -2.92 12.48
CA ALA A 427 25.42 -4.01 12.07
C ALA A 427 24.81 -4.76 13.25
N ALA A 428 25.53 -4.83 14.38
CA ALA A 428 25.06 -5.47 15.60
C ALA A 428 24.23 -4.53 16.50
N ASP A 429 24.19 -3.24 16.21
CA ASP A 429 23.46 -2.25 17.03
C ASP A 429 21.96 -2.23 16.71
N PRO A 430 21.07 -2.64 17.63
CA PRO A 430 19.63 -2.72 17.36
C PRO A 430 19.00 -1.36 17.04
N VAL A 431 19.52 -0.26 17.61
CA VAL A 431 18.98 1.07 17.38
C VAL A 431 19.32 1.54 15.96
N VAL A 432 20.55 1.31 15.50
CA VAL A 432 20.97 1.61 14.13
C VAL A 432 20.17 0.77 13.14
N GLN A 433 20.07 -0.54 13.36
CA GLN A 433 19.31 -1.42 12.48
C GLN A 433 17.81 -1.04 12.41
N PHE A 434 17.20 -0.71 13.55
CA PHE A 434 15.84 -0.19 13.58
C PHE A 434 15.71 1.07 12.72
N MET A 435 16.59 2.05 12.87
CA MET A 435 16.53 3.30 12.10
C MET A 435 16.63 3.09 10.59
N ILE A 436 17.43 2.12 10.14
CA ILE A 436 17.58 1.77 8.73
C ILE A 436 16.28 1.17 8.19
N VAL A 437 15.77 0.13 8.85
CA VAL A 437 14.56 -0.57 8.41
C VAL A 437 13.32 0.32 8.55
N ASP A 438 13.21 1.11 9.62
CA ASP A 438 12.10 2.03 9.85
C ASP A 438 12.04 3.16 8.81
N ALA A 439 13.18 3.70 8.39
CA ALA A 439 13.23 4.73 7.36
C ALA A 439 12.67 4.22 6.02
N GLU A 440 12.96 2.97 5.66
CA GLU A 440 12.39 2.31 4.47
C GLU A 440 10.90 1.99 4.67
N ALA A 441 10.53 1.33 5.77
CA ALA A 441 9.15 0.96 6.08
C ALA A 441 8.20 2.18 6.11
N SER A 442 8.68 3.31 6.67
CA SER A 442 7.93 4.57 6.78
C SER A 442 7.67 5.26 5.43
N VAL A 443 8.34 4.84 4.37
CA VAL A 443 8.09 5.29 2.98
C VAL A 443 7.30 4.23 2.22
N LEU A 444 7.71 2.97 2.25
CA LEU A 444 7.07 1.92 1.46
C LEU A 444 5.62 1.66 1.88
N CYS A 445 5.29 1.75 3.17
CA CYS A 445 3.94 1.51 3.67
C CYS A 445 2.91 2.51 3.11
N PRO A 446 3.06 3.83 3.31
CA PRO A 446 2.14 4.79 2.73
C PRO A 446 2.19 4.80 1.18
N ALA A 447 3.35 4.52 0.57
CA ALA A 447 3.47 4.37 -0.88
C ALA A 447 2.65 3.19 -1.41
N THR A 448 2.71 2.04 -0.74
CA THR A 448 1.89 0.85 -1.07
C THR A 448 0.40 1.20 -1.06
N LYS A 449 -0.06 1.81 0.02
CA LYS A 449 -1.46 2.19 0.13
C LYS A 449 -1.85 3.21 -0.94
N LEU A 450 -1.07 4.29 -1.08
CA LEU A 450 -1.37 5.41 -1.97
C LEU A 450 -1.33 5.00 -3.46
N TRP A 451 -0.22 4.39 -3.88
CA TRP A 451 -0.03 4.09 -5.29
C TRP A 451 -0.88 2.91 -5.76
N ASN A 452 -0.90 1.83 -4.98
CA ASN A 452 -1.64 0.63 -5.38
C ASN A 452 -3.15 0.92 -5.46
N THR A 453 -3.71 1.63 -4.47
CA THR A 453 -5.15 1.91 -4.49
C THR A 453 -5.51 3.08 -5.41
N GLY A 454 -4.78 4.19 -5.37
CA GLY A 454 -5.09 5.37 -6.17
C GLY A 454 -4.82 5.19 -7.67
N ASN A 455 -3.60 4.78 -8.04
CA ASN A 455 -3.28 4.47 -9.43
C ASN A 455 -3.97 3.17 -9.88
N GLY A 456 -4.01 2.15 -9.01
CA GLY A 456 -4.68 0.88 -9.31
C GLY A 456 -6.16 1.04 -9.64
N SER A 457 -6.91 1.91 -8.96
CA SER A 457 -8.32 2.19 -9.27
C SER A 457 -8.51 2.75 -10.68
N ARG A 458 -7.62 3.62 -11.13
CA ARG A 458 -7.65 4.17 -12.50
C ARG A 458 -7.39 3.07 -13.52
N VAL A 459 -6.42 2.23 -13.25
CA VAL A 459 -6.04 1.13 -14.15
C VAL A 459 -7.08 0.00 -14.12
N MET A 460 -7.75 -0.24 -12.98
CA MET A 460 -8.88 -1.18 -12.94
C MET A 460 -10.07 -0.70 -13.78
N ARG A 461 -10.34 0.61 -13.82
CA ARG A 461 -11.31 1.20 -14.75
C ARG A 461 -10.92 0.91 -16.21
N GLU A 462 -9.63 0.93 -16.52
CA GLU A 462 -9.12 0.58 -17.85
C GLU A 462 -9.38 -0.89 -18.19
N ALA A 463 -9.15 -1.80 -17.24
CA ALA A 463 -9.49 -3.22 -17.39
C ALA A 463 -10.98 -3.42 -17.70
N VAL A 464 -11.89 -2.75 -17.00
CA VAL A 464 -13.33 -2.77 -17.28
C VAL A 464 -13.61 -2.26 -18.70
N SER A 465 -12.97 -1.18 -19.12
CA SER A 465 -13.11 -0.60 -20.46
C SER A 465 -12.70 -1.58 -21.58
N LEU A 466 -11.67 -2.37 -21.34
CA LEU A 466 -11.19 -3.40 -22.28
C LEU A 466 -12.19 -4.55 -22.47
N MET A 467 -13.09 -4.79 -21.52
CA MET A 467 -14.22 -5.73 -21.65
C MET A 467 -15.44 -5.09 -22.34
N GLY A 468 -15.42 -3.78 -22.60
CA GLY A 468 -16.55 -3.02 -23.14
C GLY A 468 -17.74 -3.00 -22.18
N GLY A 469 -18.95 -2.88 -22.70
CA GLY A 469 -20.17 -2.85 -21.89
C GLY A 469 -20.39 -4.10 -21.03
N TYR A 470 -19.84 -5.23 -21.43
CA TYR A 470 -19.90 -6.47 -20.65
C TYR A 470 -19.14 -6.36 -19.33
N GLY A 471 -18.09 -5.54 -19.28
CA GLY A 471 -17.26 -5.35 -18.08
C GLY A 471 -17.98 -4.79 -16.86
N ILE A 472 -19.16 -4.17 -17.03
CA ILE A 472 -19.97 -3.61 -15.94
C ILE A 472 -21.22 -4.43 -15.62
N THR A 473 -21.41 -5.59 -16.24
CA THR A 473 -22.53 -6.48 -15.93
C THR A 473 -22.20 -7.41 -14.75
N GLU A 474 -23.22 -7.85 -14.04
CA GLU A 474 -23.05 -8.72 -12.86
C GLU A 474 -22.54 -10.13 -13.23
N ASP A 475 -22.82 -10.59 -14.44
CA ASP A 475 -22.40 -11.87 -15.01
C ASP A 475 -21.08 -11.78 -15.79
N CYS A 476 -20.40 -10.63 -15.75
CA CYS A 476 -19.09 -10.45 -16.37
C CYS A 476 -18.07 -11.45 -15.79
N PRO A 477 -17.41 -12.28 -16.62
CA PRO A 477 -16.33 -13.13 -16.14
C PRO A 477 -15.29 -12.32 -15.38
N GLY A 478 -14.89 -12.83 -14.21
CA GLY A 478 -13.95 -12.15 -13.34
C GLY A 478 -14.56 -11.03 -12.49
N PHE A 479 -15.87 -10.78 -12.58
CA PHE A 479 -16.58 -9.76 -11.78
C PHE A 479 -15.94 -8.35 -11.85
N LEU A 480 -15.46 -7.93 -13.05
CA LEU A 480 -14.62 -6.76 -13.20
C LEU A 480 -15.28 -5.47 -12.71
N GLY A 481 -16.57 -5.30 -12.97
CA GLY A 481 -17.34 -4.14 -12.50
C GLY A 481 -17.36 -4.05 -10.96
N TYR A 482 -17.61 -5.16 -10.28
CA TYR A 482 -17.55 -5.22 -8.81
C TYR A 482 -16.16 -4.92 -8.28
N LYS A 483 -15.11 -5.49 -8.89
CA LYS A 483 -13.72 -5.24 -8.50
C LYS A 483 -13.33 -3.79 -8.65
N TRP A 484 -13.73 -3.14 -9.75
CA TRP A 484 -13.50 -1.70 -9.94
C TRP A 484 -14.19 -0.85 -8.89
N MET A 485 -15.46 -1.14 -8.60
CA MET A 485 -16.20 -0.45 -7.53
C MET A 485 -15.52 -0.64 -6.17
N ASP A 486 -15.08 -1.84 -5.83
CA ASP A 486 -14.41 -2.15 -4.57
C ASP A 486 -13.12 -1.34 -4.39
N THR A 487 -12.34 -1.10 -5.46
CA THR A 487 -11.11 -0.32 -5.38
C THR A 487 -11.32 1.12 -4.91
N GLN A 488 -12.52 1.68 -5.09
CA GLN A 488 -12.85 3.03 -4.62
C GLN A 488 -12.85 3.10 -3.08
N LEU A 489 -13.34 2.06 -2.41
CA LEU A 489 -13.31 1.99 -0.96
C LEU A 489 -11.89 1.76 -0.45
N GLU A 490 -11.12 0.91 -1.11
CA GLU A 490 -9.72 0.64 -0.76
C GLU A 490 -8.85 1.89 -0.79
N ALA A 491 -9.13 2.86 -1.66
CA ALA A 491 -8.48 4.16 -1.67
C ALA A 491 -8.87 5.06 -0.47
N THR A 492 -9.92 4.71 0.26
CA THR A 492 -10.51 5.57 1.30
C THR A 492 -10.16 5.12 2.72
N TYR A 493 -10.46 3.88 3.10
CA TYR A 493 -10.26 3.42 4.48
C TYR A 493 -8.78 3.15 4.82
N GLU A 494 -8.43 2.97 6.08
CA GLU A 494 -7.05 2.91 6.60
C GLU A 494 -6.25 4.21 6.35
N GLY A 495 -6.96 5.31 6.24
CA GLY A 495 -6.46 6.64 5.90
C GLY A 495 -6.55 6.92 4.39
N PRO A 496 -7.29 7.97 3.97
CA PRO A 496 -7.43 8.35 2.58
C PRO A 496 -6.10 8.77 1.96
N GLU A 497 -6.08 8.93 0.64
CA GLU A 497 -4.87 9.28 -0.12
C GLU A 497 -4.14 10.52 0.43
N ALA A 498 -4.89 11.54 0.89
CA ALA A 498 -4.30 12.76 1.47
C ALA A 498 -3.48 12.45 2.74
N VAL A 499 -3.92 11.51 3.57
CA VAL A 499 -3.16 11.07 4.77
C VAL A 499 -1.85 10.41 4.38
N GLN A 500 -1.90 9.53 3.37
CA GLN A 500 -0.71 8.85 2.87
C GLN A 500 0.30 9.86 2.28
N ARG A 501 -0.18 10.81 1.46
CA ARG A 501 0.65 11.89 0.90
C ARG A 501 1.26 12.75 2.01
N ARG A 502 0.48 13.09 3.03
CA ARG A 502 0.97 13.86 4.18
C ARG A 502 2.08 13.11 4.93
N GLN A 503 1.90 11.82 5.18
CA GLN A 503 2.93 11.00 5.81
C GLN A 503 4.21 10.96 4.95
N LEU A 504 4.08 10.63 3.66
CA LEU A 504 5.20 10.60 2.72
C LEU A 504 5.93 11.94 2.65
N SER A 505 5.20 13.07 2.63
CA SER A 505 5.81 14.40 2.56
C SER A 505 6.77 14.72 3.71
N VAL A 506 6.66 13.99 4.81
CA VAL A 506 7.57 14.09 5.95
C VAL A 506 8.65 13.01 5.87
N THR A 507 8.27 11.75 5.68
CA THR A 507 9.20 10.62 5.77
C THR A 507 10.20 10.57 4.61
N MET A 508 9.81 10.99 3.41
CA MET A 508 10.70 11.05 2.23
C MET A 508 11.83 12.09 2.34
N THR A 509 11.76 13.00 3.32
CA THR A 509 12.82 14.00 3.57
C THR A 509 13.79 13.59 4.68
N SER A 510 13.61 12.41 5.27
CA SER A 510 14.52 11.87 6.28
C SER A 510 15.92 11.67 5.71
N GLU A 511 16.95 12.14 6.44
CA GLU A 511 18.35 12.00 6.03
C GLU A 511 18.74 10.53 5.81
N VAL A 512 18.27 9.64 6.69
CA VAL A 512 18.51 8.20 6.61
C VAL A 512 17.86 7.63 5.34
N PHE A 513 16.59 7.98 5.07
CA PHE A 513 15.92 7.55 3.85
C PHE A 513 16.62 8.08 2.58
N LEU A 514 16.99 9.35 2.55
CA LEU A 514 17.67 9.94 1.39
C LEU A 514 19.04 9.31 1.13
N ALA A 515 19.76 8.91 2.17
CA ALA A 515 21.00 8.16 2.02
C ALA A 515 20.76 6.78 1.41
N GLN A 516 19.74 6.05 1.87
CA GLN A 516 19.33 4.77 1.26
C GLN A 516 18.86 4.96 -0.20
N PHE A 517 18.08 5.99 -0.47
CA PHE A 517 17.58 6.29 -1.82
C PHE A 517 18.73 6.54 -2.82
N ARG A 518 19.81 7.21 -2.39
CA ARG A 518 21.02 7.35 -3.22
C ARG A 518 21.67 6.00 -3.51
N GLN A 519 21.73 5.10 -2.53
CA GLN A 519 22.23 3.73 -2.75
C GLN A 519 21.32 2.94 -3.70
N TRP A 520 20.00 3.05 -3.56
CA TRP A 520 19.06 2.42 -4.49
C TRP A 520 19.24 2.92 -5.93
N THR A 521 19.53 4.21 -6.12
CA THR A 521 19.84 4.75 -7.44
C THR A 521 21.09 4.11 -8.05
N GLN A 522 22.13 3.88 -7.23
CA GLN A 522 23.34 3.19 -7.66
C GLN A 522 23.11 1.70 -7.92
N GLU A 523 22.26 1.06 -7.11
CA GLU A 523 21.81 -0.32 -7.32
C GLU A 523 21.13 -0.47 -8.69
N MET A 524 20.20 0.42 -9.03
CA MET A 524 19.54 0.41 -10.32
C MET A 524 20.52 0.60 -11.49
N ARG A 525 21.56 1.39 -11.32
CA ARG A 525 22.64 1.49 -12.33
C ARG A 525 23.41 0.18 -12.50
N LYS A 526 23.66 -0.55 -11.41
CA LYS A 526 24.31 -1.87 -11.48
C LYS A 526 23.41 -2.89 -12.15
N VAL A 527 22.13 -2.91 -11.79
CA VAL A 527 21.13 -3.77 -12.45
C VAL A 527 21.05 -3.45 -13.95
N ALA A 528 21.04 -2.17 -14.33
CA ALA A 528 21.01 -1.76 -15.73
C ALA A 528 22.20 -2.29 -16.56
N ALA A 529 23.37 -2.43 -15.94
CA ALA A 529 24.54 -3.01 -16.60
C ALA A 529 24.44 -4.55 -16.78
N GLN A 530 23.74 -5.23 -15.88
CA GLN A 530 23.57 -6.69 -15.88
C GLN A 530 22.31 -7.15 -16.64
N ALA A 531 21.25 -6.34 -16.56
CA ALA A 531 19.93 -6.62 -17.09
C ALA A 531 19.29 -5.38 -17.75
N PRO A 532 19.82 -4.91 -18.88
CA PRO A 532 19.37 -3.66 -19.52
C PRO A 532 17.90 -3.69 -19.94
N GLY A 533 17.35 -4.87 -20.21
CA GLY A 533 15.94 -5.06 -20.60
C GLY A 533 14.92 -4.74 -19.52
N THR A 534 15.33 -4.56 -18.25
CA THR A 534 14.40 -4.26 -17.13
C THR A 534 13.96 -2.80 -17.07
N GLY A 535 14.59 -1.89 -17.83
CA GLY A 535 14.38 -0.45 -17.69
C GLY A 535 15.05 0.19 -16.47
N ALA A 536 15.94 -0.53 -15.77
CA ALA A 536 16.63 -0.03 -14.57
C ALA A 536 17.44 1.25 -14.83
N CYS A 537 17.97 1.45 -16.04
CA CYS A 537 18.64 2.70 -16.44
C CYS A 537 17.67 3.89 -16.44
N THR A 538 16.48 3.68 -16.99
CA THR A 538 15.40 4.66 -17.03
C THR A 538 14.97 5.03 -15.61
N LEU A 539 14.78 4.02 -14.76
CA LEU A 539 14.43 4.24 -13.36
C LEU A 539 15.52 5.03 -12.61
N ALA A 540 16.80 4.65 -12.74
CA ALA A 540 17.90 5.37 -12.10
C ALA A 540 17.97 6.85 -12.53
N SER A 541 17.64 7.12 -13.81
CA SER A 541 17.59 8.49 -14.33
C SER A 541 16.42 9.29 -13.74
N ALA A 542 15.24 8.67 -13.62
CA ALA A 542 14.07 9.26 -12.97
C ALA A 542 14.31 9.52 -11.47
N MET A 543 14.98 8.60 -10.77
CA MET A 543 15.37 8.75 -9.36
C MET A 543 16.31 9.95 -9.17
N ASN A 544 17.28 10.14 -10.07
CA ASN A 544 18.15 11.32 -10.01
C ASN A 544 17.38 12.62 -10.23
N LEU A 545 16.47 12.65 -11.20
CA LEU A 545 15.63 13.83 -11.46
C LEU A 545 14.76 14.17 -10.23
N TRP A 546 14.12 13.17 -9.63
CA TRP A 546 13.33 13.35 -8.43
C TRP A 546 14.17 13.88 -7.26
N ALA A 547 15.33 13.28 -7.00
CA ALA A 547 16.21 13.70 -5.89
C ALA A 547 16.69 15.14 -6.07
N TRP A 548 17.08 15.53 -7.29
CA TRP A 548 17.45 16.89 -7.62
C TRP A 548 16.28 17.87 -7.40
N THR A 549 15.08 17.49 -7.85
CA THR A 549 13.88 18.31 -7.69
C THR A 549 13.50 18.50 -6.23
N LEU A 550 13.60 17.45 -5.42
CA LEU A 550 13.35 17.55 -3.98
C LEU A 550 14.32 18.52 -3.30
N ASP A 551 15.62 18.41 -3.60
CA ASP A 551 16.64 19.33 -3.08
C ASP A 551 16.37 20.77 -3.49
N TYR A 552 16.05 20.99 -4.77
CA TYR A 552 15.66 22.32 -5.29
C TYR A 552 14.46 22.91 -4.52
N LEU A 553 13.40 22.12 -4.30
CA LEU A 553 12.19 22.57 -3.62
C LEU A 553 12.44 22.86 -2.12
N GLN A 554 13.30 22.10 -1.46
CA GLN A 554 13.65 22.30 -0.05
C GLN A 554 14.40 23.59 0.19
N HIS A 555 15.22 24.03 -0.75
CA HIS A 555 16.02 25.25 -0.67
C HIS A 555 15.38 26.45 -1.41
N GLY A 556 14.47 26.16 -2.36
CA GLY A 556 13.82 27.16 -3.18
C GLY A 556 12.76 28.00 -2.45
N LYS A 557 12.53 29.17 -3.01
CA LYS A 557 11.46 30.09 -2.58
C LYS A 557 10.66 30.53 -3.79
N ASP A 558 9.39 30.82 -3.58
CA ASP A 558 8.55 31.45 -4.60
C ASP A 558 8.80 32.97 -4.71
N ALA A 559 8.08 33.60 -5.63
CA ALA A 559 8.18 35.06 -5.87
C ALA A 559 7.83 35.92 -4.63
N SER A 560 7.07 35.36 -3.67
CA SER A 560 6.74 36.04 -2.41
C SER A 560 7.77 35.80 -1.30
N GLY A 561 8.85 35.07 -1.58
CA GLY A 561 9.90 34.70 -0.63
C GLY A 561 9.53 33.54 0.31
N GLN A 562 8.39 32.87 0.12
CA GLN A 562 8.00 31.70 0.89
C GLN A 562 8.73 30.46 0.40
N ARG A 563 9.14 29.59 1.31
CA ARG A 563 9.75 28.31 0.96
C ARG A 563 8.79 27.47 0.10
N LEU A 564 9.31 26.84 -0.94
CA LEU A 564 8.52 25.95 -1.80
C LEU A 564 8.10 24.68 -1.06
N TYR A 565 9.02 24.05 -0.36
CA TYR A 565 8.72 22.83 0.40
C TYR A 565 8.32 23.18 1.84
N GLN A 566 7.02 23.09 2.14
CA GLN A 566 6.44 23.28 3.47
C GLN A 566 5.25 22.36 3.65
N GLY A 567 4.99 21.91 4.88
CA GLY A 567 3.85 21.03 5.19
C GLY A 567 2.47 21.62 4.84
N THR A 568 2.35 22.95 4.83
CA THR A 568 1.13 23.66 4.41
C THR A 568 0.99 23.80 2.89
N ARG A 569 2.06 23.58 2.12
CA ARG A 569 2.07 23.68 0.65
C ARG A 569 1.86 22.31 0.00
N GLN A 570 0.67 21.76 0.21
CA GLN A 570 0.32 20.44 -0.31
C GLN A 570 0.35 20.35 -1.84
N GLY A 571 0.17 21.47 -2.56
CA GLY A 571 0.37 21.54 -4.01
C GLY A 571 1.81 21.26 -4.48
N VAL A 572 2.80 21.33 -3.57
CA VAL A 572 4.20 20.99 -3.82
C VAL A 572 4.55 19.62 -3.25
N THR A 573 4.23 19.40 -1.97
CA THR A 573 4.69 18.22 -1.23
C THR A 573 3.96 16.94 -1.67
N PHE A 574 2.69 17.01 -2.03
CA PHE A 574 1.90 15.85 -2.44
C PHE A 574 2.29 15.30 -3.83
N PRO A 575 2.45 16.13 -4.89
CA PRO A 575 2.98 15.64 -6.16
C PRO A 575 4.36 15.00 -6.05
N MET A 576 5.25 15.52 -5.19
CA MET A 576 6.55 14.89 -4.92
C MET A 576 6.42 13.51 -4.29
N ALA A 577 5.44 13.34 -3.38
CA ALA A 577 5.11 12.04 -2.80
C ALA A 577 4.55 11.07 -3.87
N ASP A 578 3.65 11.54 -4.73
CA ASP A 578 3.13 10.73 -5.85
C ASP A 578 4.25 10.28 -6.81
N ALA A 579 5.18 11.17 -7.15
CA ALA A 579 6.33 10.84 -7.97
C ALA A 579 7.24 9.76 -7.32
N LEU A 580 7.46 9.85 -6.00
CA LEU A 580 8.22 8.83 -5.26
C LEU A 580 7.54 7.47 -5.32
N CYS A 581 6.21 7.41 -5.23
CA CYS A 581 5.47 6.16 -5.30
C CYS A 581 5.70 5.41 -6.64
N TRP A 582 5.74 6.12 -7.75
CA TRP A 582 6.10 5.54 -9.06
C TRP A 582 7.51 4.95 -9.07
N LEU A 583 8.47 5.63 -8.42
CA LEU A 583 9.86 5.17 -8.35
C LEU A 583 10.00 3.91 -7.50
N VAL A 584 9.42 3.90 -6.30
CA VAL A 584 9.58 2.75 -5.40
C VAL A 584 8.81 1.51 -5.88
N SER A 585 7.64 1.68 -6.52
CA SER A 585 6.90 0.56 -7.10
C SER A 585 7.68 -0.11 -8.25
N SER A 586 8.26 0.70 -9.14
CA SER A 586 9.08 0.20 -10.24
C SER A 586 10.37 -0.46 -9.76
N ARG A 587 11.02 0.09 -8.71
CA ARG A 587 12.20 -0.53 -8.10
C ARG A 587 11.87 -1.90 -7.52
N CYS A 588 10.81 -2.02 -6.76
CA CYS A 588 10.42 -3.30 -6.16
C CYS A 588 10.15 -4.36 -7.25
N GLN A 589 9.49 -3.99 -8.34
CA GLN A 589 9.24 -4.90 -9.46
C GLN A 589 10.54 -5.37 -10.13
N ILE A 590 11.49 -4.47 -10.38
CA ILE A 590 12.79 -4.83 -10.96
C ILE A 590 13.54 -5.80 -10.05
N LEU A 591 13.59 -5.52 -8.74
CA LEU A 591 14.28 -6.38 -7.77
C LEU A 591 13.65 -7.78 -7.68
N ASP A 592 12.33 -7.85 -7.78
CA ASP A 592 11.60 -9.13 -7.80
C ASP A 592 12.00 -9.96 -9.03
N VAL A 593 12.01 -9.34 -10.22
CA VAL A 593 12.38 -10.04 -11.46
C VAL A 593 13.88 -10.41 -11.48
N GLU A 594 14.75 -9.55 -10.97
CA GLU A 594 16.18 -9.87 -10.82
C GLU A 594 16.41 -11.05 -9.85
N ASN A 595 15.60 -11.13 -8.79
CA ASN A 595 15.64 -12.27 -7.89
C ASN A 595 15.19 -13.57 -8.59
N LEU A 596 14.15 -13.52 -9.40
CA LEU A 596 13.71 -14.65 -10.23
C LEU A 596 14.81 -15.09 -11.20
N ARG A 597 15.43 -14.14 -11.89
CA ARG A 597 16.53 -14.43 -12.84
C ARG A 597 17.73 -15.11 -12.18
N LYS A 598 18.09 -14.68 -10.98
CA LYS A 598 19.20 -15.26 -10.22
C LYS A 598 18.94 -16.69 -9.74
N ASN A 599 17.67 -17.04 -9.60
CA ASN A 599 17.23 -18.36 -9.14
C ASN A 599 16.53 -19.16 -10.25
N ALA A 600 16.80 -18.84 -11.53
CA ALA A 600 16.13 -19.46 -12.66
C ALA A 600 16.35 -20.98 -12.74
N ASP A 601 17.50 -21.45 -12.28
CA ASP A 601 17.87 -22.87 -12.21
C ASP A 601 17.03 -23.69 -11.18
N GLN A 602 16.39 -23.00 -10.23
CA GLN A 602 15.51 -23.63 -9.23
C GLN A 602 14.04 -23.68 -9.68
N LEU A 603 13.74 -23.09 -10.84
CA LEU A 603 12.37 -22.95 -11.32
C LEU A 603 12.02 -24.11 -12.29
N GLN A 604 10.72 -24.29 -12.53
CA GLN A 604 10.22 -25.29 -13.47
C GLN A 604 10.62 -24.98 -14.92
N ASP A 605 10.67 -26.00 -15.74
CA ASP A 605 10.90 -25.87 -17.18
C ASP A 605 9.92 -24.86 -17.82
N GLY A 606 10.43 -23.99 -18.70
CA GLY A 606 9.62 -22.94 -19.33
C GLY A 606 9.56 -21.61 -18.56
N ALA A 607 10.15 -21.52 -17.38
CA ALA A 607 10.19 -20.28 -16.59
C ALA A 607 10.91 -19.14 -17.29
N GLU A 608 11.87 -19.40 -18.18
CA GLU A 608 12.62 -18.39 -18.92
C GLU A 608 11.73 -17.45 -19.73
N GLY A 609 10.73 -18.00 -20.44
CA GLY A 609 9.76 -17.20 -21.19
C GLY A 609 8.92 -16.29 -20.31
N THR A 610 8.54 -16.78 -19.13
CA THR A 610 7.81 -16.01 -18.13
C THR A 610 8.67 -14.91 -17.53
N ILE A 611 9.94 -15.19 -17.20
CA ILE A 611 10.90 -14.21 -16.68
C ILE A 611 11.15 -13.11 -17.72
N GLN A 612 11.30 -13.47 -19.01
CA GLN A 612 11.47 -12.49 -20.07
C GLN A 612 10.24 -11.59 -20.21
N PHE A 613 9.05 -12.16 -20.17
CA PHE A 613 7.81 -11.40 -20.18
C PHE A 613 7.70 -10.44 -19.00
N LEU A 614 7.99 -10.90 -17.77
CA LEU A 614 8.03 -10.06 -16.58
C LEU A 614 9.12 -8.97 -16.67
N THR A 615 10.24 -9.25 -17.33
CA THR A 615 11.31 -8.27 -17.62
C THR A 615 10.78 -7.15 -18.52
N ASP A 616 10.05 -7.48 -19.57
CA ASP A 616 9.44 -6.50 -20.47
C ASP A 616 8.36 -5.68 -19.74
N LEU A 617 7.57 -6.31 -18.84
CA LEU A 617 6.64 -5.57 -17.98
C LEU A 617 7.34 -4.57 -17.04
N CYS A 618 8.54 -4.90 -16.51
CA CYS A 618 9.36 -3.93 -15.76
C CYS A 618 9.73 -2.73 -16.63
N HIS A 619 10.16 -2.95 -17.87
CA HIS A 619 10.51 -1.87 -18.79
C HIS A 619 9.31 -0.96 -19.10
N ILE A 620 8.16 -1.55 -19.37
CA ILE A 620 6.90 -0.82 -19.57
C ILE A 620 6.57 0.04 -18.36
N GLN A 621 6.62 -0.54 -17.18
CA GLN A 621 6.31 0.17 -15.93
C GLN A 621 7.31 1.30 -15.65
N THR A 622 8.60 1.07 -15.84
CA THR A 622 9.63 2.11 -15.63
C THR A 622 9.51 3.26 -16.62
N ALA A 623 9.13 3.00 -17.85
CA ALA A 623 8.88 4.04 -18.85
C ALA A 623 7.68 4.92 -18.46
N ARG A 624 6.61 4.31 -17.96
CA ARG A 624 5.45 5.05 -17.43
C ARG A 624 5.82 5.87 -16.19
N ALA A 625 6.57 5.27 -15.27
CA ALA A 625 7.09 5.97 -14.08
C ALA A 625 7.96 7.18 -14.47
N ALA A 626 8.85 7.02 -15.45
CA ALA A 626 9.69 8.10 -15.97
C ALA A 626 8.85 9.26 -16.53
N GLY A 627 7.79 8.94 -17.29
CA GLY A 627 6.87 9.96 -17.81
C GLY A 627 6.19 10.76 -16.72
N GLU A 628 5.63 10.09 -15.70
CA GLU A 628 4.94 10.76 -14.59
C GLU A 628 5.91 11.56 -13.70
N VAL A 629 7.05 11.01 -13.35
CA VAL A 629 8.08 11.73 -12.57
C VAL A 629 8.59 12.95 -13.34
N ALA A 630 8.85 12.80 -14.63
CA ALA A 630 9.28 13.90 -15.50
C ALA A 630 8.24 15.03 -15.54
N ARG A 631 6.96 14.71 -15.73
CA ARG A 631 5.85 15.66 -15.74
C ARG A 631 5.78 16.42 -14.40
N ILE A 632 5.71 15.68 -13.30
CA ILE A 632 5.57 16.26 -11.95
C ILE A 632 6.78 17.16 -11.62
N CYS A 633 8.00 16.68 -11.85
CA CYS A 633 9.21 17.47 -11.57
C CYS A 633 9.25 18.74 -12.42
N THR A 634 8.89 18.67 -13.69
CA THR A 634 8.84 19.83 -14.58
C THR A 634 7.80 20.86 -14.14
N GLU A 635 6.60 20.42 -13.80
CA GLU A 635 5.54 21.30 -13.28
C GLU A 635 5.95 22.00 -11.99
N LEU A 636 6.64 21.29 -11.07
CA LEU A 636 7.06 21.87 -9.80
C LEU A 636 8.27 22.81 -9.92
N VAL A 637 9.17 22.56 -10.86
CA VAL A 637 10.33 23.43 -11.09
C VAL A 637 9.95 24.69 -11.82
N TYR A 638 9.22 24.59 -12.93
CA TYR A 638 8.85 25.74 -13.76
C TYR A 638 7.53 26.41 -13.33
N GLY A 639 6.59 25.69 -12.74
CA GLY A 639 5.24 26.19 -12.45
C GLY A 639 5.18 27.33 -11.42
N TYR A 640 6.25 27.55 -10.66
CA TYR A 640 6.38 28.71 -9.76
C TYR A 640 7.21 29.84 -10.34
N MET A 641 7.61 29.75 -11.60
CA MET A 641 8.26 30.81 -12.35
C MET A 641 7.21 31.63 -13.13
N LEU A 642 7.50 32.91 -13.36
CA LEU A 642 6.63 33.73 -14.21
C LEU A 642 6.79 33.29 -15.67
N HIS A 643 5.68 33.07 -16.34
CA HIS A 643 5.71 32.80 -17.78
C HIS A 643 6.25 34.04 -18.50
N PRO A 644 7.16 33.90 -19.49
CA PRO A 644 7.74 35.04 -20.21
C PRO A 644 6.71 36.00 -20.80
N SER A 645 5.58 35.47 -21.32
CA SER A 645 4.48 36.29 -21.88
C SER A 645 3.79 37.17 -20.85
N TRP A 646 3.90 36.90 -19.56
CA TRP A 646 3.30 37.72 -18.50
C TRP A 646 4.08 39.00 -18.22
N THR A 647 5.25 39.13 -18.77
CA THR A 647 6.11 40.33 -18.64
C THR A 647 5.76 41.39 -19.70
N ARG A 648 4.96 41.03 -20.71
CA ARG A 648 4.47 41.91 -21.80
C ARG A 648 2.95 41.78 -21.93
N PRO A 649 2.17 42.58 -21.18
CA PRO A 649 0.70 42.53 -21.21
C PRO A 649 0.08 42.63 -22.61
N GLU A 650 0.69 43.38 -23.50
CA GLU A 650 0.27 43.55 -24.90
C GLU A 650 0.39 42.23 -25.71
N ASP A 651 1.24 41.30 -25.33
CA ASP A 651 1.46 40.02 -26.03
C ASP A 651 0.59 38.90 -25.50
N CYS A 652 -0.15 39.11 -24.41
CA CYS A 652 -1.00 38.10 -23.77
C CYS A 652 -2.11 37.54 -24.68
N ASN A 653 -2.47 38.20 -25.75
CA ASN A 653 -3.53 37.81 -26.69
C ASN A 653 -3.04 36.98 -27.88
N ASN A 654 -1.74 36.87 -28.06
CA ASN A 654 -1.15 36.10 -29.14
C ASN A 654 -0.30 34.97 -28.60
N CYS A 655 -0.90 33.79 -28.50
CA CYS A 655 -0.14 32.57 -28.19
C CYS A 655 1.01 32.41 -29.19
N PHE A 656 2.22 32.69 -28.75
CA PHE A 656 3.48 32.27 -29.37
C PHE A 656 3.59 32.50 -30.89
N ARG A 657 4.04 33.70 -31.28
CA ARG A 657 4.62 33.88 -32.62
C ARG A 657 5.89 33.06 -32.74
N GLU A 658 6.28 32.66 -33.96
CA GLU A 658 7.48 31.89 -34.25
C GLU A 658 8.75 32.51 -33.61
N GLU A 659 8.82 33.83 -33.66
CA GLU A 659 9.91 34.63 -33.05
C GLU A 659 9.92 34.55 -31.52
N GLU A 660 8.77 34.39 -30.87
CA GLU A 660 8.63 34.23 -29.41
C GLU A 660 8.92 32.81 -28.98
N LEU A 661 8.56 31.81 -29.79
CA LEU A 661 8.98 30.43 -29.58
C LEU A 661 10.51 30.31 -29.64
N GLN A 662 11.16 30.96 -30.59
CA GLN A 662 12.62 31.03 -30.66
C GLN A 662 13.23 31.76 -29.45
N GLN A 663 12.61 32.83 -28.96
CA GLN A 663 13.03 33.50 -27.73
C GLN A 663 12.80 32.62 -26.52
N ILE A 664 11.68 31.92 -26.40
CA ILE A 664 11.39 30.97 -25.34
C ILE A 664 12.36 29.80 -25.40
N GLU A 665 12.64 29.24 -26.55
CA GLU A 665 13.66 28.20 -26.76
C GLU A 665 15.05 28.67 -26.39
N SER A 666 15.36 29.95 -26.59
CA SER A 666 16.62 30.56 -26.14
C SER A 666 16.65 30.84 -24.63
N ILE A 667 15.50 31.00 -23.99
CA ILE A 667 15.32 31.30 -22.57
C ILE A 667 15.24 30.02 -21.73
N ILE A 668 14.58 29.00 -22.26
CA ILE A 668 14.50 27.68 -21.65
C ILE A 668 15.79 26.92 -21.99
N PRO A 669 16.08 26.07 -21.25
CA PRO A 669 17.10 25.62 -20.38
C PRO A 669 18.51 26.03 -20.74
N GLY A 670 19.10 26.85 -19.95
CA GLY A 670 20.50 27.26 -20.00
C GLY A 670 20.73 28.66 -20.53
N SER A 671 19.70 29.37 -20.96
CA SER A 671 19.83 30.79 -21.28
C SER A 671 19.61 31.68 -20.07
N SER A 672 20.26 32.81 -20.05
CA SER A 672 20.29 33.80 -18.97
C SER A 672 19.03 34.68 -18.86
N GLY A 673 17.88 34.22 -19.40
CA GLY A 673 16.76 35.12 -19.69
C GLY A 673 15.50 34.99 -18.87
N PHE A 674 15.48 34.23 -17.75
CA PHE A 674 14.31 34.19 -16.89
C PHE A 674 14.05 35.53 -16.21
N VAL A 675 12.82 36.01 -16.27
CA VAL A 675 12.36 37.13 -15.44
C VAL A 675 11.96 36.59 -14.08
N VAL A 676 12.66 37.00 -13.06
CA VAL A 676 12.36 36.61 -11.69
C VAL A 676 11.77 37.81 -10.96
N ASP A 677 10.64 37.58 -10.29
CA ASP A 677 10.10 38.56 -9.34
C ASP A 677 10.89 38.47 -8.04
N VAL A 678 11.73 39.45 -7.78
CA VAL A 678 12.59 39.50 -6.60
C VAL A 678 11.97 40.43 -5.58
N ARG A 679 11.67 39.94 -4.38
CA ARG A 679 11.32 40.79 -3.27
C ARG A 679 12.59 41.49 -2.77
N ASN A 680 12.59 42.80 -2.83
CA ASN A 680 13.67 43.64 -2.32
C ASN A 680 13.63 43.71 -0.77
N ASP A 681 14.74 44.11 -0.15
CA ASP A 681 14.86 44.21 1.30
C ASP A 681 13.89 45.27 1.91
N ASP A 682 13.40 46.21 1.12
CA ASP A 682 12.38 47.19 1.47
C ASP A 682 10.93 46.69 1.34
N GLY A 683 10.73 45.40 0.98
CA GLY A 683 9.43 44.78 0.82
C GLY A 683 8.76 45.04 -0.57
N THR A 684 9.40 45.84 -1.43
CA THR A 684 8.92 46.04 -2.80
C THR A 684 9.29 44.86 -3.69
N HIS A 685 8.52 44.65 -4.79
CA HIS A 685 8.82 43.65 -5.78
C HIS A 685 9.43 44.29 -7.04
N SER A 686 10.58 43.79 -7.45
CA SER A 686 11.20 44.17 -8.72
C SER A 686 11.31 43.00 -9.64
N ARG A 687 10.92 43.19 -10.91
CA ARG A 687 11.15 42.24 -11.99
C ARG A 687 12.54 42.44 -12.56
N LYS A 688 13.42 41.49 -12.34
CA LYS A 688 14.77 41.52 -12.91
C LYS A 688 14.89 40.47 -13.99
N ALA A 689 15.25 40.93 -15.22
CA ALA A 689 15.83 40.05 -16.21
C ALA A 689 17.25 39.69 -15.74
N GLY A 690 17.50 38.43 -15.52
CA GLY A 690 18.81 37.97 -15.08
C GLY A 690 18.79 36.49 -14.75
N PRO A 691 19.94 35.86 -14.56
CA PRO A 691 19.98 34.49 -14.12
C PRO A 691 19.18 34.39 -12.81
N CYS A 692 18.21 33.46 -12.78
CA CYS A 692 17.66 32.99 -11.54
C CYS A 692 18.84 32.73 -10.59
N VAL A 693 18.69 33.00 -9.31
CA VAL A 693 19.72 32.74 -8.28
C VAL A 693 20.25 31.28 -8.35
N HIS A 694 19.56 30.43 -9.10
CA HIS A 694 19.89 29.05 -9.39
C HIS A 694 20.07 28.75 -10.91
N ALA A 695 20.50 29.69 -11.74
CA ALA A 695 20.69 29.45 -13.18
C ALA A 695 21.60 28.25 -13.50
N SER A 696 22.63 28.02 -12.68
CA SER A 696 23.44 26.80 -12.74
C SER A 696 22.64 25.54 -12.44
N GLY A 697 21.68 25.60 -11.53
CA GLY A 697 20.81 24.47 -11.18
C GLY A 697 19.83 24.09 -12.28
N LEU A 698 19.25 25.03 -13.02
CA LEU A 698 18.34 24.75 -14.12
C LEU A 698 19.01 24.05 -15.29
N ASN A 699 20.28 24.32 -15.54
CA ASN A 699 21.08 23.58 -16.51
C ASN A 699 21.22 22.11 -16.11
N ASP A 700 21.38 21.82 -14.84
CA ASP A 700 21.46 20.46 -14.32
C ASP A 700 20.09 19.77 -14.40
N PHE A 701 19.01 20.44 -14.09
CA PHE A 701 17.65 19.92 -14.28
C PHE A 701 17.41 19.51 -15.73
N THR A 702 17.71 20.40 -16.67
CA THR A 702 17.56 20.13 -18.10
C THR A 702 18.39 18.95 -18.57
N ARG A 703 19.65 18.88 -18.11
CA ARG A 703 20.53 17.77 -18.43
C ARG A 703 19.97 16.45 -17.91
N LEU A 704 19.47 16.44 -16.68
CA LEU A 704 18.82 15.26 -16.08
C LEU A 704 17.54 14.89 -16.83
N ARG A 705 16.74 15.89 -17.22
CA ARG A 705 15.51 15.68 -17.98
C ARG A 705 15.79 15.11 -19.37
N ASN A 706 16.72 15.70 -20.12
CA ASN A 706 17.12 15.20 -21.44
C ASN A 706 17.70 13.79 -21.38
N LYS A 707 18.46 13.50 -20.32
CA LYS A 707 18.97 12.13 -20.08
C LYS A 707 17.82 11.16 -19.84
N LEU A 708 16.83 11.55 -19.04
CA LEU A 708 15.66 10.71 -18.77
C LEU A 708 14.88 10.44 -20.06
N ASP A 709 14.62 11.46 -20.86
CA ASP A 709 13.91 11.31 -22.13
C ASP A 709 14.67 10.37 -23.10
N GLY A 710 16.00 10.47 -23.15
CA GLY A 710 16.83 9.52 -23.90
C GLY A 710 16.78 8.08 -23.38
N CYS A 711 16.58 7.89 -22.08
CA CYS A 711 16.44 6.55 -21.48
C CYS A 711 15.11 5.86 -21.81
N LEU A 712 14.13 6.55 -22.38
CA LEU A 712 12.89 5.94 -22.88
C LEU A 712 13.07 5.13 -24.16
N ALA A 713 14.25 5.23 -24.79
CA ALA A 713 14.58 4.44 -25.97
C ALA A 713 14.35 2.95 -25.72
N GLY A 714 13.62 2.29 -26.62
CA GLY A 714 13.27 0.87 -26.53
C GLY A 714 12.01 0.55 -25.71
N ALA A 715 11.39 1.51 -25.05
CA ALA A 715 10.18 1.26 -24.25
C ALA A 715 9.00 0.71 -25.09
N MET A 716 8.80 1.23 -26.30
CA MET A 716 7.79 0.70 -27.21
C MET A 716 8.15 -0.68 -27.73
N LEU A 717 9.43 -0.94 -28.03
CA LEU A 717 9.89 -2.26 -28.45
C LEU A 717 9.68 -3.32 -27.36
N ALA A 718 9.84 -2.95 -26.08
CA ALA A 718 9.53 -3.85 -24.97
C ALA A 718 8.02 -4.15 -24.93
N LYS A 719 7.19 -3.16 -25.21
CA LYS A 719 5.73 -3.29 -25.26
C LYS A 719 5.29 -4.22 -26.40
N ASP A 720 5.91 -4.08 -27.57
CA ASP A 720 5.67 -4.96 -28.72
C ASP A 720 6.08 -6.41 -28.44
N ARG A 721 7.27 -6.64 -27.87
CA ARG A 721 7.72 -8.00 -27.48
C ARG A 721 6.81 -8.61 -26.42
N ALA A 722 6.40 -7.84 -25.42
CA ALA A 722 5.44 -8.30 -24.42
C ALA A 722 4.09 -8.64 -25.06
N GLY A 723 3.64 -7.86 -26.06
CA GLY A 723 2.44 -8.11 -26.84
C GLY A 723 2.50 -9.43 -27.62
N GLU A 724 3.62 -9.71 -28.27
CA GLU A 724 3.84 -11.01 -28.92
C GLU A 724 3.84 -12.17 -27.93
N SER A 725 4.44 -12.00 -26.77
CA SER A 725 4.43 -13.00 -25.69
C SER A 725 3.02 -13.21 -25.15
N LEU A 726 2.24 -12.15 -24.95
CA LEU A 726 0.84 -12.19 -24.50
C LEU A 726 -0.03 -13.02 -25.47
N GLN A 727 0.18 -12.86 -26.77
CA GLN A 727 -0.57 -13.62 -27.77
C GLN A 727 -0.34 -15.13 -27.65
N LYS A 728 0.79 -15.56 -27.12
CA LYS A 728 1.16 -16.96 -26.88
C LYS A 728 0.70 -17.45 -25.50
N VAL A 729 0.47 -16.53 -24.55
CA VAL A 729 -0.01 -16.85 -23.21
C VAL A 729 -1.47 -17.26 -23.29
N MET A 730 -1.74 -18.49 -22.92
CA MET A 730 -3.08 -19.00 -22.74
C MET A 730 -3.13 -19.79 -21.44
N ILE A 731 -4.13 -19.51 -20.63
CA ILE A 731 -4.43 -20.29 -19.44
C ILE A 731 -5.69 -21.10 -19.77
N PRO A 732 -5.54 -22.31 -20.35
CA PRO A 732 -6.66 -23.00 -20.97
C PRO A 732 -7.69 -23.48 -19.95
N ALA A 733 -7.30 -23.67 -18.71
CA ALA A 733 -8.10 -24.36 -17.71
C ALA A 733 -8.24 -23.62 -16.38
N ALA A 734 -7.52 -22.53 -16.17
CA ALA A 734 -7.64 -21.77 -14.94
C ALA A 734 -8.87 -20.87 -15.02
N LEU A 735 -9.86 -21.16 -14.20
CA LEU A 735 -11.01 -20.31 -13.96
C LEU A 735 -10.83 -19.67 -12.60
N ASP A 736 -10.94 -18.36 -12.55
CA ASP A 736 -10.93 -17.65 -11.26
C ASP A 736 -12.22 -17.92 -10.49
N TYR A 737 -13.29 -18.31 -11.19
CA TYR A 737 -14.63 -18.46 -10.64
C TYR A 737 -15.30 -19.71 -11.19
N PRO A 738 -16.14 -20.36 -10.41
CA PRO A 738 -17.02 -21.40 -10.93
C PRO A 738 -18.00 -20.79 -11.93
N LEU A 739 -18.21 -21.48 -13.02
CA LEU A 739 -19.24 -21.16 -14.01
C LEU A 739 -20.62 -21.55 -13.48
#